data_409b4f819d7e0076bc9f219187b36941
#
_entry.id   409b4f819d7e0076bc9f219187b36941
#
_cell.length_a   1.000
_cell.length_b   1.000
_cell.length_c   1.000
_cell.angle_alpha   90.00
_cell.angle_beta   90.00
_cell.angle_gamma   90.00
#
_symmetry.space_group_name_H-M   'P 1'
#
loop_
_entity.id
_entity.type
_entity.pdbx_description
1 polymer ?
#
loop_
_entity_poly.entity_id
_entity_poly.type
_entity_poly.pdbx_seq_one_letter_code
_entity_poly.pdbx_strand_id
1 'polypeptide(L)'
;MSGGFDPLVPREIDHPTPVPLDADVRSGDAAVVLDDAKIFVAPTDPADLGAWRAQLTTWREGARERHGVPTRYEQPESAWASRCFTAAQVWLWDELFFDFDEQRFTPERFIADAQRRFGGLDGIVLWHAYPVIGIDDRNQWDFYAVPGLVEAAEALRAAGVAVFVDYNPWDVGTRRSGGDAAELAATVRRLGADGVFLDTLRKADPDLVAALDAARPGIGLEGESKLATERIADHTLSWAQWFADSEAPGVLRARWFERRHMQHHIRRWHRDHAEELRSAWLNGVGVMVWEVVFGVWVGWSDRDAATLRRMLPVQRGMHRWLVEGEWTPLAVHDAPVFGSAFELDGVTLLCLVNTSGADVEFELESGGRWVPLHEPGDRVLSVTVPAGGVAAAVRLAEDAAGSRVPPVVAEVKAALRDEPPVADGSFPHRRARRLTAPAWAGPMRDTGVRDEVQTVTVTPGTHLLTVRFRARETGMYEGAPYVDEWKPLPPRLHDQRTLERVVEVRHPVRVGAAEVTEAEYARFLDAIGEDAEARDPERPATRVTFARAREYAAWVGGRLPTEDEWQLAASDPSFRRRTPEVWNWTESEHSDGRTRFVMLKGGTAHRSEGSDWYFDGGVQTPEFSAKLLLPGLGQDASPSIGFRVCWEDRS
;
A
#
# COMPACT_ATOMS: atom_id res chain seq x y z
N MET A 1 29.21 -7.29 -8.42
CA MET A 1 28.20 -6.49 -9.10
C MET A 1 26.85 -7.00 -8.63
N SER A 2 26.24 -6.37 -7.66
CA SER A 2 24.85 -6.63 -7.30
C SER A 2 24.03 -6.21 -8.51
N GLY A 3 23.38 -7.16 -9.16
CA GLY A 3 22.38 -6.84 -10.18
C GLY A 3 21.33 -5.95 -9.54
N GLY A 4 21.38 -4.65 -9.83
CA GLY A 4 20.41 -3.71 -9.32
C GLY A 4 19.02 -4.15 -9.79
N PHE A 5 18.07 -4.12 -8.88
CA PHE A 5 16.66 -4.27 -9.22
C PHE A 5 16.29 -3.13 -10.17
N ASP A 6 15.79 -3.48 -11.35
CA ASP A 6 15.24 -2.49 -12.29
C ASP A 6 13.72 -2.42 -12.06
N PRO A 7 13.21 -1.33 -11.50
CA PRO A 7 11.79 -1.16 -11.22
C PRO A 7 10.92 -1.12 -12.48
N LEU A 8 11.50 -0.83 -13.62
CA LEU A 8 10.80 -0.79 -14.91
C LEU A 8 10.65 -2.18 -15.53
N VAL A 9 11.38 -3.17 -15.01
CA VAL A 9 11.26 -4.56 -15.45
C VAL A 9 10.30 -5.31 -14.54
N PRO A 10 9.20 -5.86 -15.07
CA PRO A 10 8.28 -6.67 -14.30
C PRO A 10 9.00 -7.84 -13.61
N ARG A 11 8.68 -8.08 -12.35
CA ARG A 11 9.18 -9.26 -11.63
C ARG A 11 8.42 -10.51 -12.07
N GLU A 12 9.11 -11.62 -12.15
CA GLU A 12 8.46 -12.92 -12.30
C GLU A 12 7.72 -13.29 -11.01
N ILE A 13 6.62 -14.03 -11.17
CA ILE A 13 5.91 -14.61 -10.03
C ILE A 13 6.80 -15.71 -9.43
N ASP A 14 6.99 -15.68 -8.12
CA ASP A 14 7.64 -16.77 -7.42
C ASP A 14 6.72 -18.01 -7.41
N HIS A 15 7.18 -19.09 -8.01
CA HIS A 15 6.51 -20.37 -7.97
C HIS A 15 6.82 -21.12 -6.68
N PRO A 16 5.93 -21.98 -6.18
CA PRO A 16 6.20 -22.81 -5.03
C PRO A 16 7.34 -23.81 -5.35
N THR A 17 8.18 -24.08 -4.34
CA THR A 17 9.36 -24.93 -4.51
C THR A 17 9.05 -26.37 -4.09
N PRO A 18 9.22 -27.36 -4.96
CA PRO A 18 9.05 -28.77 -4.60
C PRO A 18 10.00 -29.21 -3.49
N VAL A 19 9.48 -30.00 -2.55
CA VAL A 19 10.25 -30.62 -1.48
C VAL A 19 10.57 -32.06 -1.91
N PRO A 20 11.84 -32.43 -2.20
CA PRO A 20 12.16 -33.75 -2.61
C PRO A 20 12.01 -34.75 -1.44
N LEU A 21 11.32 -35.87 -1.69
CA LEU A 21 11.05 -36.87 -0.64
C LEU A 21 12.20 -37.85 -0.42
N ASP A 22 13.09 -37.98 -1.40
CA ASP A 22 14.16 -38.96 -1.48
C ASP A 22 15.58 -38.38 -1.50
N ALA A 23 15.71 -37.06 -1.34
CA ALA A 23 17.00 -36.36 -1.33
C ALA A 23 17.40 -35.93 0.08
N ASP A 24 18.70 -35.66 0.27
CA ASP A 24 19.20 -35.01 1.48
C ASP A 24 18.87 -33.53 1.45
N VAL A 25 17.88 -33.10 2.26
CA VAL A 25 17.48 -31.72 2.43
C VAL A 25 18.12 -31.03 3.64
N ARG A 26 18.93 -31.78 4.43
CA ARG A 26 19.68 -31.23 5.56
C ARG A 26 20.88 -30.42 5.08
N SER A 27 21.50 -30.85 3.98
CA SER A 27 22.71 -30.27 3.41
C SER A 27 22.72 -30.38 1.87
N GLY A 28 23.73 -29.79 1.23
CA GLY A 28 23.93 -29.92 -0.22
C GLY A 28 22.94 -29.09 -1.06
N ASP A 29 22.85 -29.44 -2.36
CA ASP A 29 22.15 -28.62 -3.36
C ASP A 29 20.64 -28.54 -3.10
N ALA A 30 20.00 -29.60 -2.68
CA ALA A 30 18.59 -29.60 -2.36
C ALA A 30 18.26 -28.66 -1.18
N ALA A 31 19.12 -28.64 -0.16
CA ALA A 31 18.97 -27.70 0.96
C ALA A 31 19.09 -26.24 0.54
N VAL A 32 20.05 -25.93 -0.35
CA VAL A 32 20.25 -24.54 -0.89
C VAL A 32 19.03 -24.08 -1.69
N VAL A 33 18.45 -24.97 -2.50
CA VAL A 33 17.20 -24.66 -3.23
C VAL A 33 16.05 -24.35 -2.27
N LEU A 34 15.90 -25.16 -1.21
CA LEU A 34 14.88 -24.93 -0.21
C LEU A 34 15.15 -23.67 0.65
N ASP A 35 16.41 -23.30 0.88
CA ASP A 35 16.78 -22.07 1.58
C ASP A 35 16.34 -20.82 0.80
N ASP A 36 16.23 -20.88 -0.53
CA ASP A 36 15.76 -19.78 -1.37
C ASP A 36 14.24 -19.88 -1.69
N ALA A 37 13.55 -20.89 -1.24
CA ALA A 37 12.12 -21.04 -1.45
C ALA A 37 11.33 -19.88 -0.81
N LYS A 38 10.15 -19.61 -1.32
CA LYS A 38 9.15 -18.74 -0.69
C LYS A 38 8.09 -19.57 0.01
N ILE A 39 7.56 -20.55 -0.72
CA ILE A 39 6.58 -21.51 -0.26
C ILE A 39 7.00 -22.92 -0.69
N PHE A 40 6.84 -23.90 0.19
CA PHE A 40 7.08 -25.31 -0.09
C PHE A 40 5.83 -25.93 -0.68
N VAL A 41 5.97 -26.58 -1.84
CA VAL A 41 4.87 -27.31 -2.48
C VAL A 41 4.34 -28.39 -1.55
N ALA A 42 3.03 -28.42 -1.39
CA ALA A 42 2.36 -29.52 -0.70
C ALA A 42 2.22 -30.74 -1.63
N PRO A 43 2.31 -31.98 -1.11
CA PRO A 43 2.09 -33.17 -1.92
C PRO A 43 0.63 -33.27 -2.36
N THR A 44 0.40 -33.72 -3.59
CA THR A 44 -0.94 -33.98 -4.11
C THR A 44 -1.52 -35.29 -3.54
N ASP A 45 -0.66 -36.31 -3.35
CA ASP A 45 -1.05 -37.58 -2.76
C ASP A 45 -0.96 -37.53 -1.22
N PRO A 46 -2.06 -37.76 -0.50
CA PRO A 46 -2.06 -37.83 0.97
C PRO A 46 -1.09 -38.85 1.54
N ALA A 47 -0.74 -39.90 0.79
CA ALA A 47 0.21 -40.94 1.23
C ALA A 47 1.63 -40.38 1.44
N ASP A 48 1.99 -39.31 0.75
CA ASP A 48 3.30 -38.66 0.82
C ASP A 48 3.43 -37.66 2.00
N LEU A 49 2.32 -37.29 2.66
CA LEU A 49 2.32 -36.28 3.73
C LEU A 49 3.29 -36.59 4.87
N GLY A 50 3.41 -37.87 5.25
CA GLY A 50 4.32 -38.28 6.32
C GLY A 50 5.79 -38.03 5.97
N ALA A 51 6.21 -38.45 4.78
CA ALA A 51 7.55 -38.22 4.26
C ALA A 51 7.84 -36.73 4.04
N TRP A 52 6.88 -36.01 3.48
CA TRP A 52 6.99 -34.57 3.24
C TRP A 52 7.20 -33.77 4.54
N ARG A 53 6.41 -34.04 5.58
CA ARG A 53 6.57 -33.35 6.89
C ARG A 53 7.91 -33.70 7.53
N ALA A 54 8.39 -34.94 7.39
CA ALA A 54 9.71 -35.34 7.85
C ALA A 54 10.82 -34.55 7.12
N GLN A 55 10.72 -34.39 5.81
CA GLN A 55 11.66 -33.59 5.02
C GLN A 55 11.63 -32.11 5.41
N LEU A 56 10.44 -31.51 5.64
CA LEU A 56 10.35 -30.13 6.15
C LEU A 56 11.07 -29.97 7.49
N THR A 57 10.92 -30.94 8.40
CA THR A 57 11.59 -30.94 9.71
C THR A 57 13.10 -31.08 9.55
N THR A 58 13.56 -32.03 8.72
CA THR A 58 14.97 -32.24 8.41
C THR A 58 15.62 -31.00 7.81
N TRP A 59 14.94 -30.38 6.85
CA TRP A 59 15.40 -29.10 6.28
C TRP A 59 15.52 -28.01 7.35
N ARG A 60 14.50 -27.84 8.20
CA ARG A 60 14.50 -26.82 9.26
C ARG A 60 15.69 -26.99 10.21
N GLU A 61 15.97 -28.23 10.62
CA GLU A 61 17.14 -28.54 11.47
C GLU A 61 18.44 -28.16 10.76
N GLY A 62 18.63 -28.62 9.52
CA GLY A 62 19.80 -28.30 8.72
C GLY A 62 19.95 -26.79 8.42
N ALA A 63 18.84 -26.10 8.14
CA ALA A 63 18.84 -24.67 7.93
C ALA A 63 19.27 -23.91 9.20
N ARG A 64 18.83 -24.35 10.39
CA ARG A 64 19.26 -23.79 11.67
C ARG A 64 20.75 -24.06 11.98
N GLU A 65 21.29 -25.18 11.53
CA GLU A 65 22.71 -25.44 11.60
C GLU A 65 23.54 -24.54 10.68
N ARG A 66 23.04 -24.28 9.44
CA ARG A 66 23.71 -23.43 8.44
C ARG A 66 23.63 -21.94 8.75
N HIS A 67 22.48 -21.48 9.22
CA HIS A 67 22.15 -20.03 9.34
C HIS A 67 22.05 -19.55 10.79
N GLY A 68 22.14 -20.47 11.76
CA GLY A 68 21.96 -20.18 13.18
C GLY A 68 20.50 -20.19 13.62
N VAL A 69 20.31 -20.23 14.92
CA VAL A 69 18.98 -20.13 15.55
C VAL A 69 18.68 -18.67 15.81
N PRO A 70 17.55 -18.13 15.32
CA PRO A 70 17.18 -16.74 15.58
C PRO A 70 16.98 -16.48 17.07
N THR A 71 17.72 -15.52 17.65
CA THR A 71 17.62 -15.14 19.06
C THR A 71 16.81 -13.85 19.29
N ARG A 72 16.65 -13.02 18.25
CA ARG A 72 15.88 -11.76 18.34
C ARG A 72 14.44 -11.97 18.82
N TYR A 73 13.85 -13.08 18.45
CA TYR A 73 12.47 -13.44 18.84
C TYR A 73 12.32 -13.81 20.32
N GLU A 74 13.42 -13.99 21.06
CA GLU A 74 13.41 -14.17 22.51
C GLU A 74 13.36 -12.84 23.27
N GLN A 75 13.62 -11.73 22.59
CA GLN A 75 13.59 -10.39 23.19
C GLN A 75 12.14 -9.94 23.40
N PRO A 76 11.74 -9.55 24.63
CA PRO A 76 10.38 -9.11 24.91
C PRO A 76 9.95 -7.94 24.04
N GLU A 77 10.88 -7.06 23.68
CA GLU A 77 10.64 -5.86 22.86
C GLU A 77 10.27 -6.21 21.41
N SER A 78 10.64 -7.41 20.93
CA SER A 78 10.31 -7.89 19.58
C SER A 78 9.02 -8.73 19.52
N ALA A 79 8.43 -9.09 20.67
CA ALA A 79 7.29 -10.01 20.74
C ALA A 79 6.03 -9.53 20.00
N TRP A 80 5.86 -8.21 19.88
CA TRP A 80 4.72 -7.60 19.20
C TRP A 80 4.62 -8.01 17.72
N ALA A 81 5.77 -8.19 17.05
CA ALA A 81 5.81 -8.48 15.61
C ALA A 81 5.06 -9.79 15.28
N SER A 82 5.17 -10.82 16.12
CA SER A 82 4.46 -12.09 15.92
C SER A 82 2.94 -12.00 16.10
N ARG A 83 2.42 -10.86 16.59
CA ARG A 83 0.99 -10.58 16.80
C ARG A 83 0.42 -9.64 15.75
N CYS A 84 1.24 -9.12 14.83
CA CYS A 84 0.83 -8.19 13.80
C CYS A 84 0.17 -8.94 12.63
N PHE A 85 -1.04 -9.47 12.81
CA PHE A 85 -1.74 -10.26 11.80
C PHE A 85 -2.34 -9.41 10.67
N THR A 86 -2.60 -8.13 10.92
CA THR A 86 -3.16 -7.23 9.90
C THR A 86 -2.41 -5.93 9.92
N ALA A 87 -1.69 -5.66 8.84
CA ALA A 87 -1.09 -4.37 8.61
C ALA A 87 -1.76 -3.67 7.41
N ALA A 88 -1.75 -2.35 7.38
CA ALA A 88 -2.20 -1.58 6.23
C ALA A 88 -1.08 -0.72 5.70
N GLN A 89 -0.94 -0.62 4.38
CA GLN A 89 -0.10 0.40 3.77
C GLN A 89 -0.95 1.60 3.39
N VAL A 90 -0.66 2.75 3.98
CA VAL A 90 -1.44 3.98 3.79
C VAL A 90 -0.56 5.10 3.24
N TRP A 91 -1.00 5.74 2.17
CA TRP A 91 -0.39 6.98 1.75
C TRP A 91 -0.71 8.09 2.76
N LEU A 92 0.28 8.90 3.13
CA LEU A 92 0.15 9.92 4.19
C LEU A 92 -1.05 10.86 4.00
N TRP A 93 -1.40 11.17 2.76
CA TRP A 93 -2.54 12.04 2.43
C TRP A 93 -3.73 11.28 1.82
N ASP A 94 -3.93 10.03 2.19
CA ASP A 94 -5.20 9.32 1.94
C ASP A 94 -6.34 10.08 2.63
N GLU A 95 -7.44 10.37 1.92
CA GLU A 95 -8.56 11.16 2.46
C GLU A 95 -9.24 10.52 3.70
N LEU A 96 -8.99 9.25 4.01
CA LEU A 96 -9.36 8.66 5.31
C LEU A 96 -8.35 8.97 6.42
N PHE A 97 -7.10 9.25 6.07
CA PHE A 97 -6.02 9.49 7.03
C PHE A 97 -5.66 10.97 7.16
N PHE A 98 -6.05 11.79 6.17
CA PHE A 98 -5.79 13.23 6.14
C PHE A 98 -7.04 14.01 5.73
N ASP A 99 -7.33 15.07 6.45
CA ASP A 99 -8.40 16.00 6.14
C ASP A 99 -7.84 17.20 5.38
N PHE A 100 -8.22 17.35 4.10
CA PHE A 100 -7.74 18.43 3.24
C PHE A 100 -8.36 19.78 3.55
N ASP A 101 -9.55 19.82 4.14
CA ASP A 101 -10.21 21.08 4.48
C ASP A 101 -9.64 21.65 5.80
N GLU A 102 -9.33 20.77 6.76
CA GLU A 102 -8.73 21.13 8.04
C GLU A 102 -7.20 21.08 8.03
N GLN A 103 -6.59 20.56 6.95
CA GLN A 103 -5.14 20.38 6.80
C GLN A 103 -4.52 19.65 7.99
N ARG A 104 -5.13 18.55 8.44
CA ARG A 104 -4.66 17.73 9.56
C ARG A 104 -4.82 16.23 9.31
N PHE A 105 -3.99 15.43 9.98
CA PHE A 105 -4.15 13.98 10.03
C PHE A 105 -5.34 13.56 10.88
N THR A 106 -6.01 12.48 10.45
CA THR A 106 -7.22 11.90 11.08
C THR A 106 -7.07 10.39 11.28
N PRO A 107 -6.07 9.95 12.09
CA PRO A 107 -5.80 8.54 12.31
C PRO A 107 -7.01 7.77 12.86
N GLU A 108 -7.84 8.42 13.69
CA GLU A 108 -9.05 7.85 14.26
C GLU A 108 -10.08 7.46 13.18
N ARG A 109 -10.20 8.25 12.11
CA ARG A 109 -11.09 7.97 10.98
C ARG A 109 -10.65 6.75 10.21
N PHE A 110 -9.34 6.62 9.98
CA PHE A 110 -8.75 5.45 9.32
C PHE A 110 -8.91 4.18 10.15
N ILE A 111 -8.63 4.25 11.46
CA ILE A 111 -8.81 3.13 12.40
C ILE A 111 -10.27 2.67 12.44
N ALA A 112 -11.22 3.61 12.52
CA ALA A 112 -12.64 3.28 12.57
C ALA A 112 -13.13 2.59 11.29
N ASP A 113 -12.64 3.02 10.12
CA ASP A 113 -12.93 2.35 8.85
C ASP A 113 -12.35 0.94 8.80
N ALA A 114 -11.10 0.78 9.20
CA ALA A 114 -10.43 -0.51 9.25
C ALA A 114 -11.11 -1.47 10.24
N GLN A 115 -11.54 -0.97 11.41
CA GLN A 115 -12.27 -1.77 12.40
C GLN A 115 -13.59 -2.28 11.84
N ARG A 116 -14.34 -1.42 11.15
CA ARG A 116 -15.62 -1.78 10.55
C ARG A 116 -15.47 -2.79 9.42
N ARG A 117 -14.47 -2.63 8.56
CA ARG A 117 -14.32 -3.44 7.33
C ARG A 117 -13.53 -4.71 7.56
N PHE A 118 -12.44 -4.64 8.26
CA PHE A 118 -11.45 -5.72 8.38
C PHE A 118 -11.36 -6.32 9.80
N GLY A 119 -12.00 -5.74 10.81
CA GLY A 119 -11.85 -6.16 12.21
C GLY A 119 -10.64 -5.53 12.91
N GLY A 120 -10.15 -4.41 12.39
CA GLY A 120 -9.05 -3.62 12.94
C GLY A 120 -7.70 -3.88 12.32
N LEU A 121 -6.71 -3.12 12.78
CA LEU A 121 -5.31 -3.21 12.38
C LEU A 121 -4.43 -3.49 13.58
N ASP A 122 -3.37 -4.26 13.36
CA ASP A 122 -2.27 -4.46 14.31
C ASP A 122 -1.05 -3.60 13.94
N GLY A 123 -0.94 -3.20 12.66
CA GLY A 123 0.12 -2.33 12.17
C GLY A 123 -0.31 -1.43 11.02
N ILE A 124 0.46 -0.37 10.81
CA ILE A 124 0.27 0.56 9.70
C ILE A 124 1.62 1.01 9.16
N VAL A 125 1.83 0.86 7.87
CA VAL A 125 2.98 1.42 7.16
C VAL A 125 2.58 2.80 6.66
N LEU A 126 3.21 3.83 7.21
CA LEU A 126 3.06 5.20 6.76
C LEU A 126 3.87 5.36 5.46
N TRP A 127 3.21 5.19 4.34
CA TRP A 127 3.83 5.29 3.05
C TRP A 127 4.00 6.76 2.67
N HIS A 128 5.24 7.17 2.45
CA HIS A 128 5.58 8.55 2.12
C HIS A 128 5.15 8.91 0.68
N ALA A 129 5.83 9.64 -0.07
CA ALA A 129 5.27 10.32 -1.22
C ALA A 129 5.81 9.83 -2.56
N TYR A 130 5.85 8.55 -2.87
CA TYR A 130 6.20 8.10 -4.22
C TYR A 130 5.49 8.87 -5.32
N PRO A 131 4.17 9.15 -5.21
CA PRO A 131 3.48 9.92 -6.25
C PRO A 131 4.02 11.32 -6.50
N VAL A 132 4.82 11.89 -5.62
CA VAL A 132 5.45 13.20 -5.78
C VAL A 132 6.98 13.13 -5.90
N ILE A 133 7.60 11.99 -5.61
CA ILE A 133 9.03 11.78 -5.84
C ILE A 133 9.33 11.83 -7.34
N GLY A 134 10.36 12.57 -7.72
CA GLY A 134 10.74 12.80 -9.10
C GLY A 134 10.15 14.07 -9.72
N ILE A 135 9.21 14.74 -9.03
CA ILE A 135 8.74 16.05 -9.46
C ILE A 135 9.75 17.16 -9.12
N ASP A 136 10.50 16.97 -8.05
CA ASP A 136 11.63 17.82 -7.64
C ASP A 136 12.68 16.99 -6.87
N ASP A 137 13.66 17.66 -6.25
CA ASP A 137 14.79 17.02 -5.58
C ASP A 137 14.51 16.67 -4.10
N ARG A 138 13.28 16.77 -3.65
CA ARG A 138 12.94 16.29 -2.30
C ARG A 138 13.08 14.78 -2.23
N ASN A 139 13.49 14.29 -1.07
CA ASN A 139 13.58 12.86 -0.78
C ASN A 139 12.52 12.42 0.24
N GLN A 140 12.49 11.13 0.54
CA GLN A 140 11.53 10.53 1.48
C GLN A 140 11.53 11.19 2.87
N TRP A 141 12.68 11.66 3.37
CA TRP A 141 12.79 12.25 4.72
C TRP A 141 12.04 13.57 4.86
N ASP A 142 11.92 14.34 3.78
CA ASP A 142 11.19 15.60 3.77
C ASP A 142 9.70 15.38 4.00
N PHE A 143 9.17 14.29 3.46
CA PHE A 143 7.75 13.94 3.60
C PHE A 143 7.40 13.37 4.98
N TYR A 144 8.38 12.83 5.72
CA TYR A 144 8.16 12.45 7.12
C TYR A 144 8.26 13.63 8.09
N ALA A 145 8.85 14.76 7.68
CA ALA A 145 9.07 15.92 8.54
C ALA A 145 7.87 16.88 8.64
N VAL A 146 6.70 16.47 8.15
CA VAL A 146 5.50 17.34 8.10
C VAL A 146 4.86 17.52 9.49
N PRO A 147 4.24 18.70 9.75
CA PRO A 147 3.52 18.96 11.00
C PRO A 147 2.38 17.95 11.26
N GLY A 148 2.14 17.61 12.53
CA GLY A 148 1.03 16.75 12.95
C GLY A 148 1.25 15.25 12.72
N LEU A 149 2.32 14.83 12.03
CA LEU A 149 2.58 13.42 11.77
C LEU A 149 3.06 12.67 13.03
N VAL A 150 3.77 13.34 13.92
CA VAL A 150 4.19 12.78 15.22
C VAL A 150 2.97 12.47 16.08
N GLU A 151 2.07 13.43 16.19
CA GLU A 151 0.81 13.29 16.94
C GLU A 151 -0.09 12.19 16.34
N ALA A 152 -0.13 12.09 15.01
CA ALA A 152 -0.86 11.01 14.34
C ALA A 152 -0.25 9.63 14.64
N ALA A 153 1.09 9.51 14.63
CA ALA A 153 1.78 8.28 14.99
C ALA A 153 1.56 7.90 16.46
N GLU A 154 1.52 8.88 17.36
CA GLU A 154 1.18 8.68 18.78
C GLU A 154 -0.26 8.19 18.96
N ALA A 155 -1.22 8.78 18.24
CA ALA A 155 -2.62 8.37 18.27
C ALA A 155 -2.81 6.93 17.76
N LEU A 156 -2.12 6.53 16.69
CA LEU A 156 -2.12 5.16 16.18
C LEU A 156 -1.61 4.18 17.26
N ARG A 157 -0.47 4.48 17.88
CA ARG A 157 0.12 3.62 18.93
C ARG A 157 -0.77 3.56 20.18
N ALA A 158 -1.38 4.67 20.57
CA ALA A 158 -2.33 4.71 21.67
C ALA A 158 -3.58 3.83 21.42
N ALA A 159 -3.94 3.65 20.13
CA ALA A 159 -4.98 2.71 19.71
C ALA A 159 -4.50 1.25 19.58
N GLY A 160 -3.23 0.96 19.92
CA GLY A 160 -2.65 -0.38 19.84
C GLY A 160 -2.17 -0.79 18.45
N VAL A 161 -2.04 0.16 17.53
CA VAL A 161 -1.55 -0.08 16.15
C VAL A 161 -0.06 0.23 16.07
N ALA A 162 0.76 -0.75 15.72
CA ALA A 162 2.19 -0.56 15.50
C ALA A 162 2.44 0.33 14.27
N VAL A 163 3.33 1.30 14.39
CA VAL A 163 3.63 2.25 13.34
C VAL A 163 4.93 1.89 12.63
N PHE A 164 4.86 1.75 11.32
CA PHE A 164 6.02 1.52 10.46
C PHE A 164 6.30 2.76 9.61
N VAL A 165 7.56 3.05 9.38
CA VAL A 165 7.99 3.94 8.32
C VAL A 165 8.37 3.12 7.08
N ASP A 166 8.09 3.67 5.91
CA ASP A 166 8.53 3.10 4.64
C ASP A 166 9.93 3.63 4.30
N TYR A 167 10.84 2.75 3.91
CA TYR A 167 12.19 3.11 3.49
C TYR A 167 12.47 2.60 2.08
N ASN A 168 12.68 3.52 1.15
CA ASN A 168 13.05 3.22 -0.22
C ASN A 168 14.53 3.58 -0.49
N PRO A 169 15.40 2.60 -0.76
CA PRO A 169 16.81 2.85 -1.03
C PRO A 169 17.08 3.53 -2.38
N TRP A 170 16.09 3.60 -3.26
CA TRP A 170 16.21 4.20 -4.60
C TRP A 170 15.92 5.70 -4.62
N ASP A 171 15.32 6.23 -3.57
CA ASP A 171 15.17 7.66 -3.37
C ASP A 171 16.48 8.25 -2.84
N VAL A 172 17.43 8.45 -3.74
CA VAL A 172 18.85 8.64 -3.40
C VAL A 172 19.45 9.95 -3.91
N GLY A 173 18.77 10.65 -4.84
CA GLY A 173 19.38 11.79 -5.53
C GLY A 173 19.75 12.94 -4.60
N THR A 174 18.89 13.21 -3.63
CA THR A 174 19.04 14.34 -2.71
C THR A 174 19.41 13.90 -1.29
N ARG A 175 20.17 12.80 -1.17
CA ARG A 175 20.61 12.31 0.13
C ARG A 175 21.33 13.40 0.94
N ARG A 176 20.92 13.50 2.20
CA ARG A 176 21.56 14.37 3.18
C ARG A 176 22.90 13.79 3.62
N SER A 177 23.76 14.64 4.22
CA SER A 177 25.12 14.27 4.62
C SER A 177 25.21 13.13 5.64
N GLY A 178 24.12 12.84 6.38
CA GLY A 178 24.07 11.79 7.39
C GLY A 178 24.01 10.36 6.86
N GLY A 179 23.63 10.19 5.59
CA GLY A 179 23.35 8.88 4.99
C GLY A 179 22.04 8.25 5.51
N ASP A 180 21.56 7.23 4.79
CA ASP A 180 20.23 6.65 5.01
C ASP A 180 20.04 6.04 6.40
N ALA A 181 21.07 5.36 6.94
CA ALA A 181 20.98 4.75 8.26
C ALA A 181 20.75 5.79 9.37
N ALA A 182 21.43 6.93 9.29
CA ALA A 182 21.28 8.01 10.28
C ALA A 182 19.94 8.73 10.15
N GLU A 183 19.51 9.04 8.92
CA GLU A 183 18.22 9.71 8.65
C GLU A 183 17.04 8.82 9.02
N LEU A 184 17.08 7.53 8.68
CA LEU A 184 16.04 6.59 9.03
C LEU A 184 15.96 6.39 10.55
N ALA A 185 17.10 6.22 11.23
CA ALA A 185 17.16 6.12 12.69
C ALA A 185 16.61 7.39 13.38
N ALA A 186 16.88 8.57 12.81
CA ALA A 186 16.33 9.83 13.32
C ALA A 186 14.79 9.89 13.11
N THR A 187 14.31 9.45 11.96
CA THR A 187 12.88 9.39 11.65
C THR A 187 12.14 8.40 12.57
N VAL A 188 12.72 7.21 12.78
CA VAL A 188 12.20 6.21 13.73
C VAL A 188 12.08 6.78 15.14
N ARG A 189 13.12 7.45 15.64
CA ARG A 189 13.08 8.10 16.97
C ARG A 189 12.02 9.18 17.05
N ARG A 190 11.94 10.04 16.03
CA ARG A 190 10.99 11.16 16.02
C ARG A 190 9.53 10.71 16.01
N LEU A 191 9.20 9.73 15.17
CA LEU A 191 7.84 9.19 15.08
C LEU A 191 7.55 8.14 16.17
N GLY A 192 8.58 7.66 16.88
CA GLY A 192 8.46 6.53 17.79
C GLY A 192 8.04 5.26 17.05
N ALA A 193 8.47 5.09 15.80
CA ALA A 193 8.05 3.97 14.97
C ALA A 193 8.46 2.62 15.57
N ASP A 194 7.58 1.63 15.45
CA ASP A 194 7.77 0.29 15.96
C ASP A 194 8.42 -0.63 14.92
N GLY A 195 8.29 -0.27 13.62
CA GLY A 195 8.84 -1.03 12.52
C GLY A 195 9.32 -0.16 11.36
N VAL A 196 10.05 -0.80 10.44
CA VAL A 196 10.47 -0.25 9.15
C VAL A 196 10.07 -1.25 8.06
N PHE A 197 9.29 -0.79 7.09
CA PHE A 197 9.09 -1.50 5.85
C PHE A 197 10.24 -1.19 4.89
N LEU A 198 10.94 -2.22 4.45
CA LEU A 198 12.13 -2.14 3.59
C LEU A 198 11.68 -2.32 2.13
N ASP A 199 11.21 -1.23 1.52
CA ASP A 199 10.70 -1.26 0.15
C ASP A 199 11.79 -1.69 -0.83
N THR A 200 11.45 -2.57 -1.75
CA THR A 200 12.31 -3.21 -2.75
C THR A 200 13.44 -4.08 -2.18
N LEU A 201 13.65 -4.12 -0.88
CA LEU A 201 14.72 -4.85 -0.23
C LEU A 201 14.26 -6.21 0.29
N ARG A 202 15.08 -7.23 0.04
CA ARG A 202 14.94 -8.54 0.71
C ARG A 202 15.56 -8.55 2.10
N LYS A 203 16.52 -7.66 2.34
CA LYS A 203 17.26 -7.55 3.61
C LYS A 203 17.91 -6.17 3.74
N ALA A 204 17.99 -5.67 4.95
CA ALA A 204 18.78 -4.49 5.28
C ALA A 204 20.26 -4.85 5.46
N ASP A 205 21.15 -3.88 5.24
CA ASP A 205 22.57 -4.03 5.60
C ASP A 205 22.73 -4.12 7.12
N PRO A 206 23.75 -4.83 7.63
CA PRO A 206 24.00 -4.95 9.07
C PRO A 206 24.15 -3.62 9.80
N ASP A 207 24.79 -2.62 9.16
CA ASP A 207 24.96 -1.29 9.74
C ASP A 207 23.61 -0.56 9.89
N LEU A 208 22.72 -0.73 8.91
CA LEU A 208 21.35 -0.20 9.00
C LEU A 208 20.57 -0.88 10.13
N VAL A 209 20.66 -2.21 10.24
CA VAL A 209 20.03 -2.96 11.34
C VAL A 209 20.52 -2.45 12.69
N ALA A 210 21.85 -2.31 12.86
CA ALA A 210 22.45 -1.84 14.11
C ALA A 210 22.01 -0.40 14.46
N ALA A 211 21.94 0.49 13.48
CA ALA A 211 21.48 1.86 13.68
C ALA A 211 20.01 1.93 14.11
N LEU A 212 19.16 1.06 13.53
CA LEU A 212 17.75 1.00 13.86
C LEU A 212 17.52 0.37 15.25
N ASP A 213 18.25 -0.69 15.61
CA ASP A 213 18.20 -1.27 16.95
C ASP A 213 18.63 -0.29 18.04
N ALA A 214 19.65 0.52 17.75
CA ALA A 214 20.08 1.59 18.65
C ALA A 214 19.04 2.73 18.76
N ALA A 215 18.29 2.97 17.70
CA ALA A 215 17.22 3.97 17.70
C ALA A 215 15.98 3.51 18.46
N ARG A 216 15.61 2.24 18.31
CA ARG A 216 14.43 1.61 18.91
C ARG A 216 14.72 0.13 19.17
N PRO A 217 15.02 -0.29 20.41
CA PRO A 217 15.15 -1.70 20.76
C PRO A 217 13.88 -2.47 20.39
N GLY A 218 14.04 -3.63 19.76
CA GLY A 218 12.92 -4.46 19.31
C GLY A 218 12.19 -3.97 18.05
N ILE A 219 12.79 -3.04 17.32
CA ILE A 219 12.21 -2.58 16.05
C ILE A 219 11.99 -3.73 15.07
N GLY A 220 10.79 -3.80 14.47
CA GLY A 220 10.46 -4.76 13.44
C GLY A 220 11.04 -4.33 12.09
N LEU A 221 11.74 -5.24 11.40
CA LEU A 221 12.16 -5.02 10.03
C LEU A 221 11.32 -5.92 9.13
N GLU A 222 10.63 -5.32 8.17
CA GLU A 222 9.75 -6.00 7.23
C GLU A 222 10.27 -5.86 5.80
N GLY A 223 10.88 -6.94 5.27
CA GLY A 223 11.37 -6.95 3.89
C GLY A 223 10.25 -7.12 2.87
N GLU A 224 10.36 -6.41 1.75
CA GLU A 224 9.44 -6.56 0.62
C GLU A 224 9.70 -7.85 -0.11
N SER A 225 8.98 -8.86 -0.19
CA SER A 225 9.23 -10.13 -0.87
C SER A 225 9.89 -11.20 0.02
N LYS A 226 10.39 -12.27 -0.59
CA LYS A 226 11.02 -13.38 0.14
C LYS A 226 12.30 -12.91 0.85
N LEU A 227 12.30 -13.05 2.14
CA LEU A 227 13.46 -12.77 2.97
C LEU A 227 14.49 -13.90 2.82
N ALA A 228 15.76 -13.59 2.74
CA ALA A 228 16.83 -14.59 2.78
C ALA A 228 16.84 -15.33 4.13
N THR A 229 17.07 -16.66 4.14
CA THR A 229 16.94 -17.49 5.35
C THR A 229 17.87 -17.03 6.46
N GLU A 230 19.11 -16.66 6.13
CA GLU A 230 20.09 -16.16 7.10
C GLU A 230 19.68 -14.84 7.76
N ARG A 231 18.75 -14.11 7.18
CA ARG A 231 18.30 -12.81 7.68
C ARG A 231 16.98 -12.86 8.45
N ILE A 232 16.38 -14.05 8.56
CA ILE A 232 15.25 -14.25 9.48
C ILE A 232 15.69 -14.00 10.93
N ALA A 233 16.98 -14.13 11.23
CA ALA A 233 17.55 -13.87 12.56
C ALA A 233 17.38 -12.42 13.03
N ASP A 234 17.35 -11.44 12.14
CA ASP A 234 17.30 -10.01 12.46
C ASP A 234 16.13 -9.25 11.81
N HIS A 235 15.34 -9.92 10.98
CA HIS A 235 14.10 -9.38 10.40
C HIS A 235 12.91 -10.18 10.94
N THR A 236 12.09 -9.56 11.77
CA THR A 236 10.96 -10.25 12.43
C THR A 236 9.72 -10.36 11.56
N LEU A 237 9.66 -9.61 10.44
CA LEU A 237 8.56 -9.59 9.49
C LEU A 237 9.07 -9.65 8.05
N SER A 238 8.20 -10.08 7.13
CA SER A 238 8.44 -9.97 5.68
C SER A 238 7.13 -10.10 4.90
N TRP A 239 7.13 -9.60 3.66
CA TRP A 239 6.00 -9.83 2.76
C TRP A 239 6.07 -11.20 2.10
N ALA A 240 4.90 -11.79 1.90
CA ALA A 240 4.67 -12.88 0.97
C ALA A 240 3.92 -12.31 -0.23
N GLN A 241 4.65 -11.67 -1.16
CA GLN A 241 4.04 -11.10 -2.36
C GLN A 241 4.38 -11.91 -3.61
N TRP A 242 3.51 -11.84 -4.60
CA TRP A 242 3.71 -12.44 -5.93
C TRP A 242 4.05 -13.91 -5.86
N PHE A 243 3.33 -14.63 -5.01
CA PHE A 243 3.50 -16.06 -4.95
C PHE A 243 2.35 -16.76 -5.67
N ALA A 244 2.67 -17.87 -6.31
CA ALA A 244 1.70 -18.88 -6.67
C ALA A 244 1.81 -20.03 -5.66
N ASP A 245 0.71 -20.70 -5.39
CA ASP A 245 0.69 -21.88 -4.54
C ASP A 245 0.40 -23.15 -5.35
N SER A 246 0.55 -24.30 -4.72
CA SER A 246 0.14 -25.59 -5.23
C SER A 246 -1.37 -25.82 -5.04
N GLU A 247 -1.93 -26.85 -5.68
CA GLU A 247 -3.34 -27.20 -5.58
C GLU A 247 -3.76 -27.42 -4.12
N ALA A 248 -3.00 -28.21 -3.38
CA ALA A 248 -3.07 -28.22 -1.92
C ALA A 248 -2.20 -27.07 -1.37
N PRO A 249 -2.71 -26.25 -0.43
CA PRO A 249 -1.96 -25.11 0.07
C PRO A 249 -0.63 -25.51 0.72
N GLY A 250 0.44 -24.81 0.32
CA GLY A 250 1.78 -25.08 0.77
C GLY A 250 2.16 -24.42 2.09
N VAL A 251 3.42 -24.62 2.49
CA VAL A 251 3.99 -24.09 3.74
C VAL A 251 4.98 -22.98 3.46
N LEU A 252 4.79 -21.83 4.09
CA LEU A 252 5.69 -20.69 4.00
C LEU A 252 7.04 -21.00 4.67
N ARG A 253 8.12 -20.94 3.90
CA ARG A 253 9.47 -21.29 4.37
C ARG A 253 9.90 -20.49 5.60
N ALA A 254 9.76 -19.17 5.58
CA ALA A 254 10.21 -18.33 6.69
C ALA A 254 9.43 -18.63 7.99
N ARG A 255 8.12 -18.86 7.88
CA ARG A 255 7.28 -19.28 9.01
C ARG A 255 7.63 -20.68 9.52
N TRP A 256 7.99 -21.61 8.64
CA TRP A 256 8.44 -22.94 9.05
C TRP A 256 9.81 -22.92 9.72
N PHE A 257 10.74 -22.06 9.24
CA PHE A 257 12.05 -21.86 9.85
C PHE A 257 11.95 -21.26 11.26
N GLU A 258 11.18 -20.18 11.42
CA GLU A 258 10.91 -19.51 12.70
C GLU A 258 9.40 -19.27 12.88
N ARG A 259 8.82 -19.94 13.85
CA ARG A 259 7.37 -19.96 14.10
C ARG A 259 6.80 -18.59 14.50
N ARG A 260 7.62 -17.71 15.02
CA ARG A 260 7.25 -16.35 15.42
C ARG A 260 7.45 -15.32 14.31
N HIS A 261 8.06 -15.72 13.19
CA HIS A 261 8.22 -14.82 12.05
C HIS A 261 6.87 -14.50 11.43
N MET A 262 6.54 -13.21 11.37
CA MET A 262 5.30 -12.75 10.72
C MET A 262 5.54 -12.53 9.24
N GLN A 263 4.66 -13.10 8.41
CA GLN A 263 4.62 -12.78 6.99
C GLN A 263 3.27 -12.16 6.65
N HIS A 264 3.30 -11.04 5.91
CA HIS A 264 2.07 -10.43 5.40
C HIS A 264 1.89 -10.83 3.94
N HIS A 265 0.82 -11.57 3.66
CA HIS A 265 0.43 -11.84 2.28
C HIS A 265 -0.07 -10.58 1.61
N ILE A 266 0.34 -10.36 0.36
CA ILE A 266 -0.06 -9.21 -0.43
C ILE A 266 0.00 -9.49 -1.94
N ARG A 267 -1.06 -9.10 -2.66
CA ARG A 267 -1.12 -9.02 -4.13
C ARG A 267 -1.62 -7.66 -4.55
N ARG A 268 -0.71 -6.73 -4.76
CA ARG A 268 -0.97 -5.30 -4.94
C ARG A 268 -2.05 -4.94 -5.96
N TRP A 269 -2.11 -5.67 -7.06
CA TRP A 269 -3.00 -5.36 -8.18
C TRP A 269 -4.14 -6.38 -8.34
N HIS A 270 -4.23 -7.33 -7.43
CA HIS A 270 -5.24 -8.36 -7.45
C HIS A 270 -6.51 -7.90 -6.72
N ARG A 271 -7.67 -8.31 -7.22
CA ARG A 271 -8.97 -7.96 -6.62
C ARG A 271 -9.56 -9.10 -5.80
N ASP A 272 -9.16 -10.32 -6.11
CA ASP A 272 -9.54 -11.51 -5.34
C ASP A 272 -8.42 -11.88 -4.38
N HIS A 273 -8.69 -11.76 -3.09
CA HIS A 273 -7.74 -12.04 -2.02
C HIS A 273 -7.98 -13.39 -1.33
N ALA A 274 -8.88 -14.22 -1.86
CA ALA A 274 -9.25 -15.47 -1.22
C ALA A 274 -8.05 -16.43 -1.06
N GLU A 275 -7.13 -16.48 -2.03
CA GLU A 275 -5.94 -17.34 -1.94
C GLU A 275 -4.98 -16.88 -0.84
N GLU A 276 -4.70 -15.57 -0.76
CA GLU A 276 -3.84 -15.02 0.29
C GLU A 276 -4.42 -15.26 1.68
N LEU A 277 -5.73 -15.07 1.83
CA LEU A 277 -6.41 -15.29 3.10
C LEU A 277 -6.34 -16.75 3.52
N ARG A 278 -6.58 -17.69 2.61
CA ARG A 278 -6.47 -19.14 2.89
C ARG A 278 -5.03 -19.53 3.25
N SER A 279 -4.03 -19.04 2.52
CA SER A 279 -2.63 -19.32 2.81
C SER A 279 -2.22 -18.71 4.16
N ALA A 280 -2.59 -17.45 4.45
CA ALA A 280 -2.33 -16.81 5.73
C ALA A 280 -2.95 -17.60 6.90
N TRP A 281 -4.17 -18.09 6.71
CA TRP A 281 -4.90 -18.88 7.70
C TRP A 281 -4.20 -20.19 8.06
N LEU A 282 -3.85 -21.00 7.05
CA LEU A 282 -3.21 -22.29 7.25
C LEU A 282 -1.78 -22.17 7.80
N ASN A 283 -1.08 -21.10 7.47
CA ASN A 283 0.28 -20.84 7.94
C ASN A 283 0.32 -20.04 9.27
N GLY A 284 -0.81 -19.60 9.80
CA GLY A 284 -0.89 -18.80 11.02
C GLY A 284 -0.16 -17.48 10.92
N VAL A 285 -0.21 -16.82 9.77
CA VAL A 285 0.43 -15.53 9.47
C VAL A 285 -0.60 -14.48 9.10
N GLY A 286 -0.14 -13.27 8.76
CA GLY A 286 -0.99 -12.12 8.52
C GLY A 286 -1.16 -11.74 7.06
N VAL A 287 -1.81 -10.59 6.87
CA VAL A 287 -2.05 -9.99 5.55
C VAL A 287 -1.76 -8.48 5.59
N MET A 288 -1.34 -7.95 4.45
CA MET A 288 -1.20 -6.52 4.23
C MET A 288 -2.40 -6.01 3.43
N VAL A 289 -3.13 -5.06 3.98
CA VAL A 289 -4.22 -4.36 3.30
C VAL A 289 -3.65 -3.13 2.60
N TRP A 290 -3.63 -3.15 1.28
CA TRP A 290 -3.18 -2.01 0.49
C TRP A 290 -4.19 -1.70 -0.62
N GLU A 291 -5.09 -0.77 -0.37
CA GLU A 291 -6.21 -0.46 -1.26
C GLU A 291 -5.94 0.72 -2.21
N VAL A 292 -4.98 1.57 -1.90
CA VAL A 292 -4.59 2.69 -2.76
C VAL A 292 -3.18 2.45 -3.27
N VAL A 293 -3.08 1.58 -4.27
CA VAL A 293 -1.81 1.15 -4.83
C VAL A 293 -1.31 2.19 -5.83
N PHE A 294 -0.27 2.93 -5.47
CA PHE A 294 0.27 4.00 -6.29
C PHE A 294 -0.78 5.02 -6.77
N GLY A 295 -1.74 5.35 -5.91
CA GLY A 295 -2.80 6.30 -6.25
C GLY A 295 -3.91 5.71 -7.12
N VAL A 296 -3.98 4.40 -7.27
CA VAL A 296 -5.06 3.67 -7.94
C VAL A 296 -5.86 2.88 -6.92
N TRP A 297 -7.17 3.01 -6.94
CA TRP A 297 -8.04 2.24 -6.08
C TRP A 297 -8.11 0.77 -6.50
N VAL A 298 -7.69 -0.10 -5.61
CA VAL A 298 -7.73 -1.58 -5.74
C VAL A 298 -8.35 -2.15 -4.47
N GLY A 299 -9.57 -1.70 -4.14
CA GLY A 299 -10.23 -2.04 -2.88
C GLY A 299 -10.65 -3.50 -2.79
N TRP A 300 -10.74 -4.00 -1.57
CA TRP A 300 -11.16 -5.34 -1.25
C TRP A 300 -12.67 -5.54 -1.42
N SER A 301 -13.08 -6.71 -1.87
CA SER A 301 -14.49 -7.12 -1.86
C SER A 301 -15.01 -7.26 -0.42
N ASP A 302 -16.33 -7.17 -0.26
CA ASP A 302 -16.97 -7.37 1.04
C ASP A 302 -16.77 -8.80 1.55
N ARG A 303 -16.71 -9.80 0.66
CA ARG A 303 -16.40 -11.20 0.97
C ARG A 303 -15.00 -11.33 1.59
N ASP A 304 -13.98 -10.75 0.97
CA ASP A 304 -12.61 -10.90 1.42
C ASP A 304 -12.37 -10.12 2.72
N ALA A 305 -12.93 -8.92 2.82
CA ALA A 305 -12.91 -8.12 4.05
C ALA A 305 -13.62 -8.85 5.21
N ALA A 306 -14.78 -9.47 4.98
CA ALA A 306 -15.48 -10.25 5.99
C ALA A 306 -14.71 -11.52 6.38
N THR A 307 -14.06 -12.18 5.41
CA THR A 307 -13.21 -13.34 5.71
C THR A 307 -12.08 -12.94 6.66
N LEU A 308 -11.37 -11.84 6.38
CA LEU A 308 -10.33 -11.33 7.26
C LEU A 308 -10.88 -10.98 8.65
N ARG A 309 -12.03 -10.30 8.73
CA ARG A 309 -12.68 -9.94 9.99
C ARG A 309 -13.06 -11.18 10.83
N ARG A 310 -13.34 -12.30 10.19
CA ARG A 310 -13.59 -13.60 10.86
C ARG A 310 -12.31 -14.33 11.27
N MET A 311 -11.19 -14.12 10.56
CA MET A 311 -9.89 -14.72 10.88
C MET A 311 -9.26 -14.08 12.13
N LEU A 312 -9.28 -12.77 12.21
CA LEU A 312 -8.50 -12.00 13.19
C LEU A 312 -8.81 -12.34 14.66
N PRO A 313 -10.06 -12.50 15.11
CA PRO A 313 -10.33 -12.89 16.51
C PRO A 313 -9.71 -14.23 16.88
N VAL A 314 -9.71 -15.20 15.95
CA VAL A 314 -9.07 -16.50 16.16
C VAL A 314 -7.55 -16.35 16.20
N GLN A 315 -6.95 -15.67 15.22
CA GLN A 315 -5.50 -15.50 15.15
C GLN A 315 -4.96 -14.74 16.38
N ARG A 316 -5.62 -13.65 16.79
CA ARG A 316 -5.23 -12.87 17.96
C ARG A 316 -5.44 -13.65 19.26
N GLY A 317 -6.60 -14.28 19.44
CA GLY A 317 -6.92 -15.04 20.63
C GLY A 317 -6.09 -16.33 20.79
N MET A 318 -5.92 -17.06 19.68
CA MET A 318 -5.18 -18.32 19.67
C MET A 318 -3.70 -18.14 19.27
N HIS A 319 -3.14 -16.93 19.44
CA HIS A 319 -1.75 -16.62 19.05
C HIS A 319 -0.72 -17.61 19.61
N ARG A 320 -0.84 -18.01 20.90
CA ARG A 320 0.09 -18.96 21.51
C ARG A 320 0.12 -20.31 20.75
N TRP A 321 -1.03 -20.82 20.33
CA TRP A 321 -1.10 -22.04 19.55
C TRP A 321 -0.36 -21.90 18.21
N LEU A 322 -0.51 -20.75 17.55
CA LEU A 322 0.12 -20.46 16.27
C LEU A 322 1.65 -20.34 16.35
N VAL A 323 2.21 -19.90 17.48
CA VAL A 323 3.65 -19.63 17.62
C VAL A 323 4.41 -20.65 18.48
N GLU A 324 3.78 -21.18 19.55
CA GLU A 324 4.39 -22.13 20.49
C GLU A 324 3.93 -23.57 20.25
N GLY A 325 2.73 -23.77 19.68
CA GLY A 325 2.12 -25.07 19.50
C GLY A 325 2.85 -25.94 18.48
N GLU A 326 2.72 -27.25 18.60
CA GLU A 326 3.15 -28.19 17.57
C GLU A 326 2.28 -28.02 16.32
N TRP A 327 2.89 -27.65 15.20
CA TRP A 327 2.19 -27.42 13.95
C TRP A 327 2.27 -28.64 13.05
N THR A 328 1.12 -29.19 12.70
CA THR A 328 0.95 -30.21 11.68
C THR A 328 0.33 -29.58 10.44
N PRO A 329 1.13 -29.19 9.42
CA PRO A 329 0.60 -28.67 8.18
C PRO A 329 -0.16 -29.78 7.44
N LEU A 330 -1.29 -29.41 6.80
CA LEU A 330 -2.18 -30.33 6.12
C LEU A 330 -2.61 -31.54 7.01
N ALA A 331 -2.92 -31.28 8.28
CA ALA A 331 -3.54 -32.28 9.15
C ALA A 331 -4.86 -32.81 8.55
N VAL A 332 -5.54 -31.98 7.75
CA VAL A 332 -6.65 -32.35 6.86
C VAL A 332 -6.16 -32.17 5.42
N HIS A 333 -6.31 -33.23 4.62
CA HIS A 333 -6.01 -33.25 3.21
C HIS A 333 -7.13 -34.02 2.48
N ASP A 334 -8.29 -33.41 2.39
CA ASP A 334 -9.50 -33.97 1.80
C ASP A 334 -10.14 -32.93 0.88
N ALA A 335 -9.61 -32.87 -0.34
CA ALA A 335 -10.03 -31.85 -1.32
C ALA A 335 -11.56 -31.83 -1.50
N PRO A 336 -12.20 -30.67 -1.47
CA PRO A 336 -11.61 -29.33 -1.52
C PRO A 336 -11.29 -28.71 -0.14
N VAL A 337 -11.34 -29.46 0.95
CA VAL A 337 -11.04 -28.99 2.30
C VAL A 337 -9.62 -29.37 2.71
N PHE A 338 -8.87 -28.38 3.15
CA PHE A 338 -7.51 -28.56 3.69
C PHE A 338 -7.41 -27.92 5.07
N GLY A 339 -6.52 -28.45 5.93
CA GLY A 339 -6.43 -27.94 7.29
C GLY A 339 -5.04 -28.07 7.91
N SER A 340 -4.69 -27.09 8.74
CA SER A 340 -3.51 -27.11 9.63
C SER A 340 -3.97 -27.29 11.07
N ALA A 341 -3.28 -28.13 11.83
CA ALA A 341 -3.49 -28.29 13.26
C ALA A 341 -2.32 -27.70 14.07
N PHE A 342 -2.66 -27.03 15.17
CA PHE A 342 -1.71 -26.44 16.12
C PHE A 342 -2.05 -26.94 17.53
N GLU A 343 -1.18 -27.75 18.12
CA GLU A 343 -1.43 -28.37 19.43
C GLU A 343 -0.59 -27.71 20.52
N LEU A 344 -1.21 -27.30 21.60
CA LEU A 344 -0.56 -26.75 22.79
C LEU A 344 -1.37 -27.09 24.04
N ASP A 345 -0.70 -27.55 25.08
CA ASP A 345 -1.29 -27.85 26.40
C ASP A 345 -2.53 -28.78 26.34
N GLY A 346 -2.51 -29.75 25.42
CA GLY A 346 -3.62 -30.71 25.23
C GLY A 346 -4.85 -30.14 24.51
N VAL A 347 -4.71 -28.98 23.92
CA VAL A 347 -5.74 -28.32 23.11
C VAL A 347 -5.24 -28.21 21.68
N THR A 348 -6.03 -28.67 20.71
CA THR A 348 -5.69 -28.57 19.28
C THR A 348 -6.57 -27.53 18.62
N LEU A 349 -5.96 -26.48 18.05
CA LEU A 349 -6.61 -25.57 17.12
C LEU A 349 -6.52 -26.16 15.72
N LEU A 350 -7.67 -26.41 15.08
CA LEU A 350 -7.77 -26.84 13.69
C LEU A 350 -8.25 -25.67 12.83
N CYS A 351 -7.40 -25.22 11.91
CA CYS A 351 -7.70 -24.20 10.93
C CYS A 351 -8.02 -24.87 9.59
N LEU A 352 -9.21 -24.64 9.05
CA LEU A 352 -9.71 -25.25 7.81
C LEU A 352 -9.89 -24.19 6.72
N VAL A 353 -9.68 -24.59 5.48
CA VAL A 353 -9.98 -23.80 4.27
C VAL A 353 -10.75 -24.65 3.28
N ASN A 354 -11.59 -24.00 2.49
CA ASN A 354 -12.30 -24.60 1.37
C ASN A 354 -11.86 -23.92 0.07
N THR A 355 -11.36 -24.68 -0.88
CA THR A 355 -10.90 -24.16 -2.17
C THR A 355 -11.98 -24.19 -3.25
N SER A 356 -13.18 -24.73 -2.95
CA SER A 356 -14.28 -24.80 -3.90
C SER A 356 -15.23 -23.58 -3.84
N GLY A 357 -16.07 -23.45 -4.83
CA GLY A 357 -17.10 -22.40 -4.92
C GLY A 357 -18.43 -22.72 -4.20
N ALA A 358 -18.49 -23.77 -3.37
CA ALA A 358 -19.66 -24.16 -2.60
C ALA A 358 -19.29 -24.43 -1.14
N ASP A 359 -20.22 -24.20 -0.22
CA ASP A 359 -20.04 -24.55 1.18
C ASP A 359 -19.88 -26.06 1.32
N VAL A 360 -18.96 -26.49 2.20
CA VAL A 360 -18.70 -27.90 2.50
C VAL A 360 -18.92 -28.16 3.99
N GLU A 361 -19.75 -29.13 4.32
CA GLU A 361 -19.85 -29.65 5.67
C GLU A 361 -18.76 -30.70 5.86
N PHE A 362 -17.81 -30.37 6.71
CA PHE A 362 -16.64 -31.21 6.98
C PHE A 362 -16.81 -31.97 8.29
N GLU A 363 -16.73 -33.31 8.25
CA GLU A 363 -16.81 -34.16 9.42
C GLU A 363 -15.48 -34.14 10.21
N LEU A 364 -15.58 -33.88 11.52
CA LEU A 364 -14.42 -33.86 12.41
C LEU A 364 -14.10 -35.27 12.92
N GLU A 365 -12.82 -35.55 13.08
CA GLU A 365 -12.36 -36.84 13.57
C GLU A 365 -12.99 -37.21 14.93
N SER A 366 -13.33 -38.48 15.10
CA SER A 366 -13.77 -39.02 16.37
C SER A 366 -12.62 -39.05 17.37
N GLY A 367 -12.85 -38.64 18.61
CA GLY A 367 -11.84 -38.63 19.69
C GLY A 367 -11.60 -37.24 20.22
N GLY A 368 -12.29 -36.89 21.29
CA GLY A 368 -12.26 -35.57 21.94
C GLY A 368 -13.55 -34.78 21.74
N ARG A 369 -13.58 -33.65 22.42
CA ARG A 369 -14.68 -32.70 22.30
C ARG A 369 -14.28 -31.57 21.35
N TRP A 370 -14.97 -31.46 20.22
CA TRP A 370 -14.78 -30.36 19.29
C TRP A 370 -15.69 -29.18 19.59
N VAL A 371 -15.12 -27.99 19.65
CA VAL A 371 -15.82 -26.71 19.85
C VAL A 371 -15.61 -25.86 18.59
N PRO A 372 -16.66 -25.56 17.83
CA PRO A 372 -16.54 -24.71 16.64
C PRO A 372 -16.30 -23.27 17.06
N LEU A 373 -15.45 -22.54 16.33
CA LEU A 373 -15.18 -21.13 16.64
C LEU A 373 -16.11 -20.19 15.86
N HIS A 374 -16.43 -20.53 14.61
CA HIS A 374 -17.24 -19.69 13.71
C HIS A 374 -18.75 -20.00 13.73
N GLU A 375 -19.15 -21.01 14.49
CA GLU A 375 -20.53 -21.46 14.58
C GLU A 375 -21.00 -21.53 16.04
N PRO A 376 -22.33 -21.49 16.28
CA PRO A 376 -22.87 -21.68 17.63
C PRO A 376 -22.64 -23.13 18.12
N GLY A 377 -22.78 -23.32 19.40
CA GLY A 377 -22.64 -24.65 20.06
C GLY A 377 -21.27 -24.85 20.72
N ASP A 378 -21.26 -25.76 21.70
CA ASP A 378 -20.05 -26.10 22.49
C ASP A 378 -19.56 -27.52 22.22
N ARG A 379 -20.21 -28.25 21.33
CA ARG A 379 -19.84 -29.56 20.84
C ARG A 379 -20.45 -29.81 19.49
N VAL A 380 -19.61 -30.17 18.51
CA VAL A 380 -20.05 -30.49 17.14
C VAL A 380 -19.33 -31.76 16.65
N LEU A 381 -19.88 -32.40 15.62
CA LEU A 381 -19.27 -33.51 14.89
C LEU A 381 -18.81 -33.08 13.49
N SER A 382 -19.34 -31.98 13.00
CA SER A 382 -18.99 -31.37 11.71
C SER A 382 -18.93 -29.86 11.84
N VAL A 383 -18.27 -29.21 10.90
CA VAL A 383 -18.25 -27.74 10.74
C VAL A 383 -18.47 -27.37 9.29
N THR A 384 -19.19 -26.28 9.05
CA THR A 384 -19.36 -25.72 7.72
C THR A 384 -18.13 -24.90 7.33
N VAL A 385 -17.45 -25.27 6.26
CA VAL A 385 -16.37 -24.47 5.67
C VAL A 385 -16.95 -23.72 4.47
N PRO A 386 -17.09 -22.39 4.56
CA PRO A 386 -17.73 -21.60 3.50
C PRO A 386 -16.98 -21.67 2.17
N ALA A 387 -17.73 -21.47 1.07
CA ALA A 387 -17.17 -21.41 -0.29
C ALA A 387 -15.99 -20.44 -0.38
N GLY A 388 -14.82 -20.92 -0.79
CA GLY A 388 -13.59 -20.13 -0.88
C GLY A 388 -13.08 -19.55 0.44
N GLY A 389 -13.69 -19.90 1.57
CA GLY A 389 -13.52 -19.30 2.88
C GLY A 389 -12.75 -20.16 3.88
N VAL A 390 -12.88 -19.78 5.15
CA VAL A 390 -12.16 -20.36 6.29
C VAL A 390 -13.11 -20.77 7.42
N ALA A 391 -12.72 -21.81 8.17
CA ALA A 391 -13.36 -22.20 9.41
C ALA A 391 -12.32 -22.62 10.45
N ALA A 392 -12.71 -22.69 11.73
CA ALA A 392 -11.88 -23.24 12.79
C ALA A 392 -12.69 -23.97 13.85
N ALA A 393 -12.07 -24.99 14.42
CA ALA A 393 -12.55 -25.69 15.59
C ALA A 393 -11.42 -25.97 16.58
N VAL A 394 -11.77 -26.12 17.85
CA VAL A 394 -10.83 -26.47 18.92
C VAL A 394 -11.19 -27.84 19.46
N ARG A 395 -10.20 -28.77 19.48
CA ARG A 395 -10.33 -30.07 20.12
C ARG A 395 -9.80 -30.00 21.55
N LEU A 396 -10.62 -30.45 22.50
CA LEU A 396 -10.23 -30.64 23.89
C LEU A 396 -10.01 -32.14 24.15
N ALA A 397 -8.96 -32.51 24.89
CA ALA A 397 -8.67 -33.92 25.25
C ALA A 397 -9.82 -34.52 26.08
N GLU A 398 -10.09 -35.81 25.88
CA GLU A 398 -11.20 -36.53 26.56
C GLU A 398 -11.05 -36.70 28.06
N ASP A 399 -9.82 -36.71 28.57
CA ASP A 399 -9.49 -37.03 29.97
C ASP A 399 -9.93 -35.97 30.98
N ALA A 400 -10.40 -34.85 30.50
CA ALA A 400 -10.98 -33.81 31.30
C ALA A 400 -12.50 -33.98 31.37
N ALA A 401 -12.99 -35.03 32.04
CA ALA A 401 -14.39 -35.18 32.44
C ALA A 401 -14.82 -33.91 33.21
N GLY A 402 -15.35 -32.95 32.51
CA GLY A 402 -15.62 -31.61 33.00
C GLY A 402 -14.65 -30.54 32.50
N SER A 403 -13.80 -30.80 31.48
CA SER A 403 -12.91 -29.78 30.93
C SER A 403 -13.71 -28.58 30.46
N ARG A 404 -13.58 -27.54 31.25
CA ARG A 404 -14.12 -26.21 30.95
C ARG A 404 -13.47 -25.72 29.67
N VAL A 405 -14.29 -25.24 28.74
CA VAL A 405 -13.78 -24.56 27.54
C VAL A 405 -12.78 -23.49 27.99
N PRO A 406 -11.54 -23.47 27.50
CA PRO A 406 -10.58 -22.44 27.88
C PRO A 406 -11.19 -21.04 27.74
N PRO A 407 -10.94 -20.10 28.68
CA PRO A 407 -11.51 -18.75 28.62
C PRO A 407 -11.28 -18.06 27.26
N VAL A 408 -10.08 -18.20 26.70
CA VAL A 408 -9.72 -17.64 25.39
C VAL A 408 -10.62 -18.15 24.26
N VAL A 409 -11.03 -19.41 24.27
CA VAL A 409 -11.94 -19.97 23.26
C VAL A 409 -13.33 -19.32 23.40
N ALA A 410 -13.79 -19.09 24.62
CA ALA A 410 -15.06 -18.41 24.87
C ALA A 410 -15.01 -16.95 24.43
N GLU A 411 -13.89 -16.25 24.64
CA GLU A 411 -13.65 -14.88 24.18
C GLU A 411 -13.65 -14.78 22.65
N VAL A 412 -12.94 -15.68 21.97
CA VAL A 412 -12.91 -15.77 20.50
C VAL A 412 -14.31 -15.99 19.95
N LYS A 413 -15.06 -16.95 20.52
CA LYS A 413 -16.45 -17.20 20.11
C LYS A 413 -17.36 -15.98 20.34
N ALA A 414 -17.18 -15.28 21.43
CA ALA A 414 -17.94 -14.06 21.71
C ALA A 414 -17.66 -12.95 20.68
N ALA A 415 -16.40 -12.80 20.28
CA ALA A 415 -15.98 -11.83 19.26
C ALA A 415 -16.52 -12.17 17.85
N LEU A 416 -16.77 -13.46 17.57
CA LEU A 416 -17.24 -13.95 16.26
C LEU A 416 -18.77 -14.12 16.18
N ARG A 417 -19.51 -13.95 17.28
CA ARG A 417 -20.93 -14.33 17.39
C ARG A 417 -21.82 -13.70 16.31
N ASP A 418 -21.54 -12.47 15.93
CA ASP A 418 -22.35 -11.67 15.02
C ASP A 418 -21.66 -11.42 13.66
N GLU A 419 -20.66 -12.23 13.32
CA GLU A 419 -19.87 -12.09 12.08
C GLU A 419 -20.21 -13.19 11.06
N PRO A 420 -21.30 -13.05 10.29
CA PRO A 420 -21.65 -14.02 9.25
C PRO A 420 -20.66 -13.96 8.08
N PRO A 421 -20.49 -15.07 7.35
CA PRO A 421 -19.79 -15.04 6.07
C PRO A 421 -20.58 -14.17 5.06
N VAL A 422 -19.84 -13.43 4.24
CA VAL A 422 -20.41 -12.61 3.16
C VAL A 422 -20.01 -13.23 1.83
N ALA A 423 -21.01 -13.47 0.98
CA ALA A 423 -20.79 -14.12 -0.32
C ALA A 423 -20.44 -13.14 -1.46
N ASP A 424 -20.69 -11.83 -1.27
CA ASP A 424 -20.45 -10.83 -2.31
C ASP A 424 -18.94 -10.60 -2.53
N GLY A 425 -18.44 -11.22 -3.60
CA GLY A 425 -17.08 -11.06 -4.09
C GLY A 425 -16.92 -9.98 -5.15
N SER A 426 -17.94 -9.15 -5.39
CA SER A 426 -17.85 -8.08 -6.37
C SER A 426 -16.82 -7.04 -5.95
N PHE A 427 -16.04 -6.57 -6.91
CA PHE A 427 -15.01 -5.56 -6.67
C PHE A 427 -15.66 -4.17 -6.54
N PRO A 428 -15.39 -3.43 -5.44
CA PRO A 428 -15.92 -2.08 -5.28
C PRO A 428 -15.19 -1.11 -6.21
N HIS A 429 -15.92 -0.53 -7.15
CA HIS A 429 -15.37 0.49 -8.04
C HIS A 429 -15.46 1.88 -7.42
N ARG A 430 -14.36 2.65 -7.51
CA ARG A 430 -14.33 4.08 -7.20
C ARG A 430 -13.94 4.85 -8.46
N ARG A 431 -14.79 5.78 -8.84
CA ARG A 431 -14.50 6.68 -9.96
C ARG A 431 -14.17 8.06 -9.41
N ALA A 432 -13.06 8.60 -9.87
CA ALA A 432 -12.69 9.97 -9.53
C ALA A 432 -13.73 10.96 -10.10
N ARG A 433 -14.13 11.90 -9.25
CA ARG A 433 -15.04 12.98 -9.60
C ARG A 433 -14.29 14.28 -9.54
N ARG A 434 -14.55 15.16 -10.51
CA ARG A 434 -13.99 16.49 -10.50
C ARG A 434 -14.55 17.27 -9.31
N LEU A 435 -13.65 17.93 -8.58
CA LEU A 435 -14.00 18.86 -7.52
C LEU A 435 -14.17 20.26 -8.09
N THR A 436 -15.15 20.99 -7.56
CA THR A 436 -15.34 22.38 -7.91
C THR A 436 -14.55 23.24 -6.94
N ALA A 437 -13.75 24.18 -7.46
CA ALA A 437 -13.05 25.13 -6.62
C ALA A 437 -14.03 25.89 -5.70
N PRO A 438 -13.68 26.09 -4.42
CA PRO A 438 -14.45 26.97 -3.56
C PRO A 438 -14.49 28.38 -4.17
N ALA A 439 -15.61 29.07 -4.01
CA ALA A 439 -15.72 30.45 -4.46
C ALA A 439 -14.70 31.30 -3.69
N TRP A 440 -13.97 32.13 -4.42
CA TRP A 440 -13.05 33.09 -3.80
C TRP A 440 -13.83 34.09 -2.93
N ALA A 441 -13.50 34.15 -1.65
CA ALA A 441 -14.15 35.05 -0.69
C ALA A 441 -13.34 36.33 -0.41
N GLY A 442 -12.15 36.46 -0.99
CA GLY A 442 -11.29 37.64 -0.81
C GLY A 442 -11.65 38.82 -1.69
N PRO A 443 -11.04 40.01 -1.48
CA PRO A 443 -11.25 41.16 -2.30
C PRO A 443 -10.77 40.92 -3.74
N MET A 444 -11.66 40.93 -4.69
CA MET A 444 -11.27 41.00 -6.10
C MET A 444 -10.74 42.40 -6.37
N ARG A 445 -9.52 42.52 -6.84
CA ARG A 445 -9.04 43.76 -7.44
C ARG A 445 -9.25 43.67 -8.95
N ASP A 446 -9.89 44.66 -9.50
CA ASP A 446 -9.70 44.99 -10.92
C ASP A 446 -8.28 45.54 -11.06
N THR A 447 -7.35 44.61 -11.30
CA THR A 447 -5.91 44.94 -11.33
C THR A 447 -5.46 45.49 -12.68
N GLY A 448 -6.37 45.57 -13.69
CA GLY A 448 -5.97 45.81 -15.08
C GLY A 448 -5.12 44.72 -15.72
N VAL A 449 -4.69 43.73 -14.93
CA VAL A 449 -3.80 42.60 -15.39
C VAL A 449 -4.43 41.84 -16.55
N ARG A 450 -5.76 41.73 -16.58
CA ARG A 450 -6.49 41.06 -17.67
C ARG A 450 -6.19 41.69 -19.05
N ASP A 451 -6.02 42.97 -19.12
CA ASP A 451 -5.81 43.72 -20.37
C ASP A 451 -4.31 43.82 -20.73
N GLU A 452 -3.43 43.59 -19.77
CA GLU A 452 -1.97 43.60 -19.97
C GLU A 452 -1.42 42.25 -20.42
N VAL A 453 -2.09 41.12 -20.05
CA VAL A 453 -1.62 39.77 -20.36
C VAL A 453 -1.98 39.35 -21.78
N GLN A 454 -0.98 38.94 -22.54
CA GLN A 454 -1.22 38.33 -23.87
C GLN A 454 -1.92 36.98 -23.69
N THR A 455 -3.04 36.78 -24.42
CA THR A 455 -3.88 35.58 -24.26
C THR A 455 -4.07 34.83 -25.59
N VAL A 456 -4.34 33.54 -25.48
CA VAL A 456 -4.83 32.66 -26.54
C VAL A 456 -6.33 32.43 -26.29
N THR A 457 -7.14 32.49 -27.32
CA THR A 457 -8.59 32.27 -27.21
C THR A 457 -8.94 30.83 -27.61
N VAL A 458 -9.47 30.06 -26.66
CA VAL A 458 -10.14 28.80 -26.92
C VAL A 458 -11.57 29.09 -27.34
N THR A 459 -11.93 28.69 -28.55
CA THR A 459 -13.24 28.96 -29.15
C THR A 459 -14.31 28.01 -28.61
N PRO A 460 -15.57 28.50 -28.43
CA PRO A 460 -16.69 27.62 -28.10
C PRO A 460 -16.91 26.55 -29.18
N GLY A 461 -17.34 25.40 -28.74
CA GLY A 461 -17.63 24.26 -29.64
C GLY A 461 -17.37 22.92 -29.02
N THR A 462 -17.62 21.90 -29.80
CA THR A 462 -17.30 20.51 -29.44
C THR A 462 -15.92 20.16 -30.04
N HIS A 463 -15.01 19.77 -29.17
CA HIS A 463 -13.62 19.46 -29.54
C HIS A 463 -13.34 17.98 -29.26
N LEU A 464 -12.64 17.32 -30.19
CA LEU A 464 -12.12 15.97 -29.98
C LEU A 464 -10.66 16.09 -29.55
N LEU A 465 -10.33 15.64 -28.36
CA LEU A 465 -8.98 15.65 -27.81
C LEU A 465 -8.43 14.22 -27.73
N THR A 466 -7.21 14.05 -28.19
CA THR A 466 -6.41 12.87 -27.85
C THR A 466 -5.74 13.14 -26.52
N VAL A 467 -6.01 12.30 -25.50
CA VAL A 467 -5.38 12.38 -24.19
C VAL A 467 -4.43 11.21 -24.02
N ARG A 468 -3.20 11.50 -23.65
CA ARG A 468 -2.18 10.50 -23.31
C ARG A 468 -1.91 10.53 -21.81
N PHE A 469 -1.96 9.37 -21.17
CA PHE A 469 -1.82 9.23 -19.73
C PHE A 469 -1.06 7.93 -19.39
N ARG A 470 -0.56 7.82 -18.15
CA ARG A 470 0.11 6.60 -17.70
C ARG A 470 -0.90 5.48 -17.43
N ALA A 471 -0.58 4.27 -17.87
CA ALA A 471 -1.49 3.12 -17.79
C ALA A 471 -1.98 2.81 -16.37
N ARG A 472 -1.19 3.12 -15.34
CA ARG A 472 -1.56 2.96 -13.92
C ARG A 472 -2.58 3.98 -13.43
N GLU A 473 -2.80 5.07 -14.14
CA GLU A 473 -3.75 6.14 -13.78
C GLU A 473 -5.17 5.84 -14.28
N THR A 474 -5.53 4.56 -14.29
CA THR A 474 -6.83 4.07 -14.74
C THR A 474 -7.96 4.48 -13.80
N GLY A 475 -9.20 4.48 -14.31
CA GLY A 475 -10.38 4.92 -13.53
C GLY A 475 -10.52 6.44 -13.41
N MET A 476 -9.58 7.21 -13.93
CA MET A 476 -9.52 8.66 -13.85
C MET A 476 -10.45 9.34 -14.87
N TYR A 477 -10.45 8.86 -16.11
CA TYR A 477 -11.30 9.37 -17.18
C TYR A 477 -12.44 8.42 -17.51
N GLU A 478 -13.53 8.96 -18.05
CA GLU A 478 -14.53 8.14 -18.71
C GLU A 478 -13.90 7.41 -19.90
N GLY A 479 -14.08 6.09 -19.94
CA GLY A 479 -13.44 5.24 -20.96
C GLY A 479 -12.01 4.80 -20.65
N ALA A 480 -11.33 5.36 -19.64
CA ALA A 480 -10.09 4.80 -19.14
C ALA A 480 -10.41 3.56 -18.30
N PRO A 481 -10.08 2.35 -18.74
CA PRO A 481 -10.41 1.14 -18.00
C PRO A 481 -9.62 1.09 -16.70
N TYR A 482 -10.18 0.44 -15.68
CA TYR A 482 -9.41 0.02 -14.54
C TYR A 482 -8.29 -0.94 -15.00
N VAL A 483 -7.18 -0.95 -14.26
CA VAL A 483 -6.13 -1.96 -14.46
C VAL A 483 -6.80 -3.33 -14.34
N ASP A 484 -6.58 -4.20 -15.34
CA ASP A 484 -7.03 -5.57 -15.23
C ASP A 484 -6.44 -6.15 -13.96
N GLU A 485 -7.31 -6.58 -13.08
CA GLU A 485 -6.96 -7.08 -11.77
C GLU A 485 -6.00 -8.24 -11.84
N TRP A 486 -5.96 -8.87 -12.98
CA TRP A 486 -5.13 -10.01 -13.13
C TRP A 486 -4.02 -9.77 -14.13
N LYS A 487 -3.01 -9.09 -13.70
CA LYS A 487 -1.70 -9.23 -14.32
C LYS A 487 -0.77 -9.76 -13.25
N PRO A 488 -0.11 -10.89 -13.50
CA PRO A 488 0.92 -11.38 -12.59
C PRO A 488 1.97 -10.32 -12.31
N LEU A 489 2.03 -9.33 -13.20
CA LEU A 489 2.97 -8.22 -13.14
C LEU A 489 2.19 -6.91 -13.25
N PRO A 490 2.47 -5.92 -12.38
CA PRO A 490 1.89 -4.60 -12.51
C PRO A 490 2.28 -3.98 -13.86
N PRO A 491 1.47 -3.05 -14.42
CA PRO A 491 1.91 -2.21 -15.51
C PRO A 491 3.23 -1.51 -15.14
N ARG A 492 4.13 -1.37 -16.10
CA ARG A 492 5.34 -0.57 -15.90
C ARG A 492 4.95 0.84 -15.49
N LEU A 493 5.75 1.46 -14.64
CA LEU A 493 5.43 2.79 -14.09
C LEU A 493 5.23 3.84 -15.19
N HIS A 494 5.95 3.74 -16.30
CA HIS A 494 5.92 4.69 -17.41
C HIS A 494 5.13 4.23 -18.64
N ASP A 495 4.48 3.06 -18.58
CA ASP A 495 3.61 2.62 -19.67
C ASP A 495 2.50 3.63 -19.89
N GLN A 496 2.36 4.08 -21.14
CA GLN A 496 1.39 5.11 -21.51
C GLN A 496 0.27 4.51 -22.37
N ARG A 497 -0.90 5.11 -22.26
CA ARG A 497 -2.08 4.84 -23.09
C ARG A 497 -2.64 6.13 -23.64
N THR A 498 -3.41 6.01 -24.70
CA THR A 498 -4.16 7.13 -25.30
C THR A 498 -5.64 6.81 -25.31
N LEU A 499 -6.45 7.83 -25.20
CA LEU A 499 -7.87 7.78 -25.45
C LEU A 499 -8.32 9.05 -26.18
N GLU A 500 -9.44 8.97 -26.88
CA GLU A 500 -10.11 10.12 -27.45
C GLU A 500 -11.23 10.57 -26.49
N ARG A 501 -11.29 11.88 -26.27
CA ARG A 501 -12.27 12.49 -25.39
C ARG A 501 -12.96 13.67 -26.09
N VAL A 502 -14.28 13.66 -26.06
CA VAL A 502 -15.08 14.79 -26.54
C VAL A 502 -15.25 15.81 -25.42
N VAL A 503 -14.88 17.04 -25.69
CA VAL A 503 -14.96 18.16 -24.73
C VAL A 503 -15.83 19.26 -25.32
N GLU A 504 -16.77 19.78 -24.53
CA GLU A 504 -17.62 20.91 -24.89
C GLU A 504 -17.12 22.19 -24.20
N VAL A 505 -16.69 23.15 -24.97
CA VAL A 505 -16.37 24.51 -24.53
C VAL A 505 -17.59 25.38 -24.79
N ARG A 506 -18.23 25.89 -23.75
CA ARG A 506 -19.50 26.61 -23.87
C ARG A 506 -19.35 28.10 -24.14
N HIS A 507 -18.30 28.68 -23.60
CA HIS A 507 -18.00 30.12 -23.71
C HIS A 507 -16.56 30.30 -24.18
N PRO A 508 -16.23 31.43 -24.84
CA PRO A 508 -14.84 31.73 -25.16
C PRO A 508 -13.99 31.79 -23.88
N VAL A 509 -12.85 31.12 -23.89
CA VAL A 509 -11.90 31.12 -22.77
C VAL A 509 -10.59 31.73 -23.25
N ARG A 510 -10.18 32.82 -22.65
CA ARG A 510 -8.87 33.43 -22.90
C ARG A 510 -7.86 32.89 -21.91
N VAL A 511 -6.91 32.11 -22.40
CA VAL A 511 -5.82 31.49 -21.61
C VAL A 511 -4.57 32.34 -21.76
N GLY A 512 -3.88 32.65 -20.66
CA GLY A 512 -2.61 33.37 -20.70
C GLY A 512 -1.62 32.68 -21.64
N ALA A 513 -1.08 33.43 -22.60
CA ALA A 513 -0.17 32.89 -23.62
C ALA A 513 1.13 32.35 -23.02
N ALA A 514 1.52 32.79 -21.83
CA ALA A 514 2.68 32.31 -21.07
C ALA A 514 2.31 32.07 -19.59
N GLU A 515 3.20 31.37 -18.86
CA GLU A 515 3.07 31.18 -17.40
C GLU A 515 3.13 32.55 -16.69
N VAL A 516 2.48 32.63 -15.51
CA VAL A 516 2.63 33.75 -14.58
C VAL A 516 4.09 33.87 -14.16
N THR A 517 4.62 35.11 -14.14
CA THR A 517 6.01 35.37 -13.76
C THR A 517 6.20 35.55 -12.25
N GLU A 518 7.45 35.43 -11.78
CA GLU A 518 7.79 35.79 -10.39
C GLU A 518 7.42 37.25 -10.06
N ALA A 519 7.63 38.17 -10.99
CA ALA A 519 7.25 39.58 -10.77
C ALA A 519 5.72 39.79 -10.67
N GLU A 520 4.94 39.07 -11.47
CA GLU A 520 3.48 39.14 -11.41
C GLU A 520 2.97 38.52 -10.10
N TYR A 521 3.54 37.39 -9.68
CA TYR A 521 3.17 36.76 -8.43
C TYR A 521 3.60 37.57 -7.21
N ALA A 522 4.77 38.21 -7.24
CA ALA A 522 5.24 39.10 -6.18
C ALA A 522 4.27 40.25 -5.91
N ARG A 523 3.67 40.84 -6.98
CA ARG A 523 2.62 41.86 -6.82
C ARG A 523 1.38 41.37 -6.06
N PHE A 524 1.06 40.10 -6.21
CA PHE A 524 -0.03 39.48 -5.44
C PHE A 524 0.36 39.33 -3.97
N LEU A 525 1.56 38.82 -3.68
CA LEU A 525 2.05 38.65 -2.30
C LEU A 525 2.09 40.00 -1.57
N ASP A 526 2.62 41.04 -2.20
CA ASP A 526 2.59 42.42 -1.66
C ASP A 526 1.17 42.89 -1.36
N ALA A 527 0.22 42.59 -2.26
CA ALA A 527 -1.17 43.02 -2.11
C ALA A 527 -1.90 42.32 -0.94
N ILE A 528 -1.49 41.11 -0.58
CA ILE A 528 -2.04 40.38 0.57
C ILE A 528 -1.20 40.54 1.85
N GLY A 529 -0.11 41.35 1.79
CA GLY A 529 0.74 41.67 2.92
C GLY A 529 1.76 40.57 3.27
N GLU A 530 2.11 39.76 2.31
CA GLU A 530 3.18 38.74 2.43
C GLU A 530 4.46 39.23 1.76
N ASP A 531 5.60 38.85 2.33
CA ASP A 531 6.92 39.21 1.78
C ASP A 531 7.13 38.57 0.40
N ALA A 532 7.51 39.36 -0.58
CA ALA A 532 7.73 38.96 -1.95
C ALA A 532 9.18 39.22 -2.36
N GLU A 533 9.90 38.18 -2.75
CA GLU A 533 11.24 38.30 -3.32
C GLU A 533 11.24 37.71 -4.73
N ALA A 534 11.09 38.56 -5.76
CA ALA A 534 11.30 38.15 -7.14
C ALA A 534 12.80 38.08 -7.43
N ARG A 535 13.34 36.87 -7.52
CA ARG A 535 14.77 36.66 -7.81
C ARG A 535 15.10 36.89 -9.29
N ASP A 536 14.19 36.45 -10.15
CA ASP A 536 14.29 36.66 -11.61
C ASP A 536 12.88 37.01 -12.14
N PRO A 537 12.62 38.30 -12.38
CA PRO A 537 11.27 38.82 -12.68
C PRO A 537 10.55 38.14 -13.84
N GLU A 538 11.30 37.63 -14.83
CA GLU A 538 10.74 37.06 -16.06
C GLU A 538 10.57 35.52 -16.02
N ARG A 539 11.10 34.87 -14.99
CA ARG A 539 10.92 33.42 -14.83
C ARG A 539 9.51 33.07 -14.43
N PRO A 540 9.06 31.82 -14.74
CA PRO A 540 7.77 31.35 -14.27
C PRO A 540 7.73 31.30 -12.74
N ALA A 541 6.64 31.78 -12.15
CA ALA A 541 6.39 31.63 -10.71
C ALA A 541 6.26 30.16 -10.36
N THR A 542 7.14 29.69 -9.49
CA THR A 542 7.18 28.32 -8.98
C THR A 542 7.18 28.30 -7.46
N ARG A 543 7.22 27.11 -6.84
CA ARG A 543 7.07 26.95 -5.39
C ARG A 543 5.75 27.51 -4.86
N VAL A 544 4.74 27.52 -5.72
CA VAL A 544 3.39 27.98 -5.45
C VAL A 544 2.51 26.74 -5.28
N THR A 545 1.84 26.61 -4.14
CA THR A 545 0.87 25.53 -3.92
C THR A 545 -0.31 25.65 -4.89
N PHE A 546 -0.99 24.56 -5.13
CA PHE A 546 -2.20 24.55 -5.94
C PHE A 546 -3.26 25.55 -5.42
N ALA A 547 -3.46 25.60 -4.10
CA ALA A 547 -4.36 26.54 -3.47
C ALA A 547 -3.95 28.00 -3.73
N ARG A 548 -2.67 28.31 -3.57
CA ARG A 548 -2.14 29.67 -3.81
C ARG A 548 -2.21 30.08 -5.29
N ALA A 549 -2.01 29.15 -6.21
CA ALA A 549 -2.19 29.41 -7.63
C ALA A 549 -3.64 29.77 -7.97
N ARG A 550 -4.62 29.11 -7.34
CA ARG A 550 -6.05 29.45 -7.44
C ARG A 550 -6.35 30.83 -6.83
N GLU A 551 -5.79 31.15 -5.68
CA GLU A 551 -5.95 32.46 -5.03
C GLU A 551 -5.42 33.59 -5.92
N TYR A 552 -4.23 33.45 -6.49
CA TYR A 552 -3.68 34.39 -7.45
C TYR A 552 -4.61 34.55 -8.66
N ALA A 553 -5.04 33.45 -9.25
CA ALA A 553 -5.91 33.48 -10.43
C ALA A 553 -7.23 34.20 -10.14
N ALA A 554 -7.82 33.96 -8.96
CA ALA A 554 -9.02 34.66 -8.53
C ALA A 554 -8.77 36.17 -8.24
N TRP A 555 -7.60 36.50 -7.67
CA TRP A 555 -7.21 37.88 -7.40
C TRP A 555 -7.13 38.74 -8.68
N VAL A 556 -6.65 38.15 -9.81
CA VAL A 556 -6.63 38.81 -11.12
C VAL A 556 -7.96 38.66 -11.88
N GLY A 557 -9.04 38.22 -11.22
CA GLY A 557 -10.37 38.06 -11.81
C GLY A 557 -10.50 36.91 -12.81
N GLY A 558 -9.64 35.90 -12.72
CA GLY A 558 -9.66 34.71 -13.55
C GLY A 558 -9.73 33.42 -12.74
N ARG A 559 -9.33 32.31 -13.36
CA ARG A 559 -9.16 30.99 -12.76
C ARG A 559 -7.99 30.26 -13.43
N LEU A 560 -7.59 29.11 -12.91
CA LEU A 560 -6.70 28.22 -13.63
C LEU A 560 -7.44 27.61 -14.85
N PRO A 561 -6.76 27.35 -15.98
CA PRO A 561 -7.36 26.62 -17.08
C PRO A 561 -7.55 25.15 -16.68
N THR A 562 -8.61 24.53 -17.17
CA THR A 562 -8.71 23.07 -17.10
C THR A 562 -7.62 22.42 -17.96
N GLU A 563 -7.35 21.13 -17.74
CA GLU A 563 -6.39 20.40 -18.58
C GLU A 563 -6.78 20.42 -20.07
N ASP A 564 -8.09 20.43 -20.36
CA ASP A 564 -8.63 20.49 -21.71
C ASP A 564 -8.42 21.87 -22.35
N GLU A 565 -8.75 22.94 -21.64
CA GLU A 565 -8.53 24.31 -22.07
C GLU A 565 -7.06 24.61 -22.28
N TRP A 566 -6.19 24.08 -21.39
CA TRP A 566 -4.75 24.18 -21.54
C TRP A 566 -4.28 23.48 -22.84
N GLN A 567 -4.78 22.27 -23.11
CA GLN A 567 -4.42 21.50 -24.30
C GLN A 567 -4.90 22.16 -25.58
N LEU A 568 -6.14 22.69 -25.58
CA LEU A 568 -6.68 23.42 -26.72
C LEU A 568 -5.90 24.71 -26.99
N ALA A 569 -5.59 25.49 -25.95
CA ALA A 569 -4.78 26.69 -26.07
C ALA A 569 -3.36 26.39 -26.61
N ALA A 570 -2.78 25.28 -26.20
CA ALA A 570 -1.44 24.89 -26.63
C ALA A 570 -1.33 24.55 -28.14
N SER A 571 -2.46 24.43 -28.84
CA SER A 571 -2.50 24.26 -30.29
C SER A 571 -2.27 25.57 -31.07
N ASP A 572 -2.37 26.72 -30.40
CA ASP A 572 -2.19 28.05 -31.01
C ASP A 572 -0.69 28.41 -31.05
N PRO A 573 -0.17 28.91 -32.18
CA PRO A 573 1.25 29.30 -32.31
C PRO A 573 1.71 30.40 -31.36
N SER A 574 0.80 31.21 -30.82
CA SER A 574 1.12 32.25 -29.83
C SER A 574 1.25 31.74 -28.41
N PHE A 575 0.87 30.46 -28.16
CA PHE A 575 1.07 29.84 -26.88
C PHE A 575 2.57 29.55 -26.64
N ARG A 576 3.10 30.05 -25.56
CA ARG A 576 4.54 30.00 -25.27
C ARG A 576 4.78 29.37 -23.91
N ARG A 577 5.94 28.76 -23.74
CA ARG A 577 6.48 28.29 -22.48
C ARG A 577 7.60 29.20 -22.03
N ARG A 578 7.61 29.62 -20.77
CA ARG A 578 8.73 30.37 -20.22
C ARG A 578 9.91 29.44 -19.92
N THR A 579 11.08 30.00 -19.78
CA THR A 579 12.32 29.27 -19.46
C THR A 579 12.69 29.50 -17.99
N PRO A 580 12.95 28.44 -17.22
CA PRO A 580 12.82 27.03 -17.60
C PRO A 580 11.35 26.61 -17.73
N GLU A 581 11.07 25.64 -18.61
CA GLU A 581 9.73 25.07 -18.71
C GLU A 581 9.37 24.33 -17.43
N VAL A 582 8.14 24.55 -16.95
CA VAL A 582 7.61 23.99 -15.71
C VAL A 582 6.27 23.32 -15.96
N TRP A 583 5.95 22.28 -15.19
CA TRP A 583 4.58 21.77 -15.13
C TRP A 583 3.60 22.91 -14.85
N ASN A 584 2.42 22.84 -15.41
CA ASN A 584 1.38 23.82 -15.13
C ASN A 584 0.25 23.19 -14.28
N TRP A 585 -0.09 23.84 -13.17
CA TRP A 585 -1.32 23.59 -12.45
C TRP A 585 -2.52 23.78 -13.36
N THR A 586 -3.49 22.89 -13.26
CA THR A 586 -4.79 23.04 -13.94
C THR A 586 -5.94 23.02 -12.93
N GLU A 587 -7.11 23.54 -13.35
CA GLU A 587 -8.34 23.50 -12.55
C GLU A 587 -8.99 22.08 -12.54
N SER A 588 -8.28 21.07 -13.00
CA SER A 588 -8.74 19.68 -13.05
C SER A 588 -8.34 18.93 -11.77
N GLU A 589 -8.94 19.32 -10.67
CA GLU A 589 -8.84 18.65 -9.38
C GLU A 589 -9.91 17.56 -9.29
N HIS A 590 -9.53 16.39 -8.75
CA HIS A 590 -10.42 15.23 -8.62
C HIS A 590 -10.21 14.53 -7.28
N SER A 591 -11.25 13.83 -6.83
CA SER A 591 -11.18 12.89 -5.73
C SER A 591 -11.96 11.61 -6.06
N ASP A 592 -11.44 10.47 -5.63
CA ASP A 592 -12.15 9.18 -5.63
C ASP A 592 -12.64 8.80 -4.21
N GLY A 593 -12.48 9.70 -3.24
CA GLY A 593 -12.80 9.51 -1.83
C GLY A 593 -11.70 8.79 -1.03
N ARG A 594 -10.53 8.55 -1.65
CA ARG A 594 -9.31 8.06 -1.01
C ARG A 594 -8.09 8.86 -1.47
N THR A 595 -8.06 9.24 -2.75
CA THR A 595 -6.98 10.05 -3.31
C THR A 595 -7.51 11.35 -3.89
N ARG A 596 -6.89 12.45 -3.49
CA ARG A 596 -7.11 13.76 -4.07
C ARG A 596 -5.96 14.11 -5.00
N PHE A 597 -6.25 14.53 -6.23
CA PHE A 597 -5.21 14.75 -7.22
C PHE A 597 -5.57 15.87 -8.20
N VAL A 598 -4.56 16.42 -8.82
CA VAL A 598 -4.68 17.44 -9.88
C VAL A 598 -4.00 16.96 -11.14
N MET A 599 -4.55 17.32 -12.29
CA MET A 599 -3.92 17.07 -13.57
C MET A 599 -2.91 18.16 -13.90
N LEU A 600 -1.67 17.76 -14.16
CA LEU A 600 -0.59 18.63 -14.62
C LEU A 600 -0.41 18.53 -16.13
N LYS A 601 -0.05 19.65 -16.75
CA LYS A 601 0.21 19.75 -18.20
C LYS A 601 1.59 20.29 -18.50
N GLY A 602 2.13 19.90 -19.64
CA GLY A 602 3.28 20.52 -20.31
C GLY A 602 4.66 19.98 -19.95
N GLY A 603 4.83 19.23 -18.89
CA GLY A 603 6.15 18.77 -18.46
C GLY A 603 7.05 19.89 -17.92
N THR A 604 8.27 19.52 -17.54
CA THR A 604 9.27 20.45 -16.97
C THR A 604 10.66 20.20 -17.56
N ALA A 605 11.47 21.24 -17.70
CA ALA A 605 12.88 21.09 -18.04
C ALA A 605 13.71 20.52 -16.88
N HIS A 606 13.19 20.62 -15.65
CA HIS A 606 13.84 20.06 -14.47
C HIS A 606 13.91 18.54 -14.57
N ARG A 607 15.07 17.98 -14.25
CA ARG A 607 15.25 16.55 -14.03
C ARG A 607 15.70 16.35 -12.59
N SER A 608 14.94 15.62 -11.83
CA SER A 608 15.28 15.29 -10.47
C SER A 608 16.58 14.45 -10.45
N GLU A 609 17.49 14.77 -9.55
CA GLU A 609 18.66 13.92 -9.26
C GLU A 609 18.28 12.66 -8.47
N GLY A 610 17.07 12.63 -7.92
CA GLY A 610 16.48 11.50 -7.24
C GLY A 610 15.91 10.46 -8.18
N SER A 611 14.85 9.83 -7.72
CA SER A 611 14.12 8.84 -8.51
C SER A 611 13.14 9.50 -9.46
N ASP A 612 13.21 9.15 -10.73
CA ASP A 612 12.23 9.53 -11.77
C ASP A 612 11.13 8.47 -11.97
N TRP A 613 10.95 7.59 -11.02
CA TRP A 613 10.01 6.47 -11.08
C TRP A 613 8.57 6.88 -11.37
N TYR A 614 8.18 8.04 -10.87
CA TYR A 614 6.80 8.50 -10.93
C TYR A 614 6.57 9.59 -11.95
N PHE A 615 7.54 10.46 -12.15
CA PHE A 615 7.45 11.54 -13.10
C PHE A 615 8.53 11.40 -14.16
N ASP A 616 8.09 11.24 -15.42
CA ASP A 616 8.99 11.34 -16.55
C ASP A 616 9.51 12.77 -16.63
N GLY A 617 10.80 12.96 -16.41
CA GLY A 617 11.44 14.25 -16.60
C GLY A 617 11.40 14.69 -18.06
N GLY A 618 11.40 16.00 -18.27
CA GLY A 618 11.41 16.61 -19.59
C GLY A 618 10.07 17.25 -19.97
N VAL A 619 10.14 18.08 -21.01
CA VAL A 619 8.97 18.74 -21.59
C VAL A 619 8.08 17.69 -22.24
N GLN A 620 6.77 17.78 -22.00
CA GLN A 620 5.77 16.87 -22.52
C GLN A 620 4.92 17.55 -23.61
N THR A 621 4.42 16.74 -24.52
CA THR A 621 3.49 17.24 -25.54
C THR A 621 2.13 17.61 -24.93
N PRO A 622 1.34 18.47 -25.59
CA PRO A 622 0.06 18.94 -25.05
C PRO A 622 -0.94 17.82 -24.72
N GLU A 623 -0.87 16.69 -25.41
CA GLU A 623 -1.77 15.55 -25.18
C GLU A 623 -1.50 14.87 -23.85
N PHE A 624 -0.27 14.96 -23.31
CA PHE A 624 0.09 14.28 -22.08
C PHE A 624 -0.49 14.99 -20.86
N SER A 625 -1.19 14.23 -20.04
CA SER A 625 -1.69 14.64 -18.73
C SER A 625 -1.01 13.80 -17.64
N ALA A 626 -0.45 14.46 -16.64
CA ALA A 626 0.13 13.79 -15.48
C ALA A 626 -0.79 13.95 -14.26
N LYS A 627 -1.13 12.84 -13.63
CA LYS A 627 -1.84 12.82 -12.36
C LYS A 627 -0.84 13.07 -11.23
N LEU A 628 -0.96 14.20 -10.55
CA LEU A 628 -0.24 14.46 -9.31
C LEU A 628 -1.18 14.20 -8.13
N LEU A 629 -0.87 13.21 -7.31
CA LEU A 629 -1.53 13.06 -6.02
C LEU A 629 -1.17 14.26 -5.15
N LEU A 630 -2.17 15.00 -4.67
CA LEU A 630 -1.95 16.19 -3.86
C LEU A 630 -1.53 15.81 -2.45
N PRO A 631 -0.32 16.16 -2.01
CA PRO A 631 0.00 16.16 -0.59
C PRO A 631 -0.61 17.40 0.08
N GLY A 632 -0.99 17.28 1.34
CA GLY A 632 -1.42 18.40 2.16
C GLY A 632 -0.24 19.19 2.75
N LEU A 633 -0.57 20.17 3.60
CA LEU A 633 0.39 20.97 4.39
C LEU A 633 1.42 21.72 3.53
N GLY A 634 1.02 22.13 2.32
CA GLY A 634 1.90 22.88 1.41
C GLY A 634 2.99 22.05 0.73
N GLN A 635 2.95 20.72 0.87
CA GLN A 635 3.94 19.83 0.27
C GLN A 635 3.80 19.69 -1.26
N ASP A 636 2.76 20.24 -1.85
CA ASP A 636 2.54 20.34 -3.29
C ASP A 636 3.36 21.49 -3.95
N ALA A 637 3.88 22.45 -3.17
CA ALA A 637 4.74 23.50 -3.67
C ALA A 637 6.08 22.95 -4.20
N SER A 638 6.34 23.12 -5.50
CA SER A 638 7.53 22.57 -6.15
C SER A 638 8.21 23.61 -7.05
N PRO A 639 9.56 23.60 -7.14
CA PRO A 639 10.28 24.46 -8.09
C PRO A 639 10.08 24.04 -9.55
N SER A 640 9.49 22.89 -9.82
CA SER A 640 9.20 22.38 -11.17
C SER A 640 7.77 22.63 -11.62
N ILE A 641 6.91 23.24 -10.78
CA ILE A 641 5.51 23.50 -11.08
C ILE A 641 5.23 25.00 -11.04
N GLY A 642 4.67 25.53 -12.10
CA GLY A 642 4.11 26.87 -12.22
C GLY A 642 2.65 26.82 -12.67
N PHE A 643 2.13 27.92 -13.18
CA PHE A 643 0.73 27.99 -13.56
C PHE A 643 0.44 29.10 -14.57
N ARG A 644 -0.76 29.05 -15.17
CA ARG A 644 -1.34 30.07 -16.05
C ARG A 644 -2.71 30.45 -15.52
N VAL A 645 -3.20 31.62 -15.94
CA VAL A 645 -4.56 32.07 -15.63
C VAL A 645 -5.38 32.08 -16.91
N CYS A 646 -6.67 31.85 -16.79
CA CYS A 646 -7.63 32.06 -17.87
C CYS A 646 -8.85 32.89 -17.41
N TRP A 647 -9.54 33.47 -18.38
CA TRP A 647 -10.74 34.30 -18.17
C TRP A 647 -11.85 33.81 -19.10
N GLU A 648 -13.06 33.67 -18.58
CA GLU A 648 -14.26 33.43 -19.39
C GLU A 648 -14.87 34.74 -19.81
N ASP A 649 -15.11 34.88 -21.10
CA ASP A 649 -15.92 35.99 -21.61
C ASP A 649 -17.40 35.53 -21.56
N ARG A 650 -18.04 35.76 -20.39
CA ARG A 650 -19.48 35.57 -20.28
C ARG A 650 -20.15 36.77 -20.98
N SER A 651 -20.67 36.54 -22.19
CA SER A 651 -21.50 37.49 -22.91
C SER A 651 -22.84 37.70 -22.24
#